data_cf5912e29a31c5b5e18418082b458fa8
#
_entry.id   cf5912e29a31c5b5e18418082b458fa8
#
_cell.length_a   1.000
_cell.length_b   1.000
_cell.length_c   1.000
_cell.angle_alpha   90.00
_cell.angle_beta   90.00
_cell.angle_gamma   90.00
#
_symmetry.space_group_name_H-M   'P 1'
#
loop_
_entity.id
_entity.type
_entity.pdbx_description
1 polymer ?
#
loop_
_entity_poly.entity_id
_entity_poly.type
_entity_poly.pdbx_seq_one_letter_code
_entity_poly.pdbx_strand_id
1 'polypeptide(L)'
;MKLKFFGFISSALYYHTAVFAADYNRNIIDYHQILTNGDSVTNSTVVSSGRLTLYSGAKSNGINIESDGIMEVNKNATDKSSIIHTGGIQYVDGFSLNTTIYGEQKISGSVEGTLIKGGYQSVYGSAQAINTTLSNGGVQYVAGIAKDTIIESGQQYIQSGGKGSDTTINNGGIQNVEGGSVTNTIINDGGTQNVTGGSVTNTIINNGGTQNVDGGTATDTTINYGGIQNVNGGIVTNTTINEVGEMYAWGGSVSNTIVNGGYLDVGGSSTIVKNTVVNNGGTFYVLDGKVKNVEVSGQNSHLYVSPAGYGMKPVISGAITASDSGQIILGYGADSSGADITLNSNAFLQLNNAGMCTTDCLYTLNSLALSGGRVFHSYTGWNTLNLSSLSGNGDFYMYTEVASGKGDLLNVTGNATGAFRLFVQDSGVSPTSDDSLLLVKTGGGDAVFTLGNKGGIVELGTWEYRLKENNSGSWLLSPELKPAPQPDPAPQPDPAPQPDPAPQPDPAPQPDPAPQPDPAPQPDPAPQPDPAPQPDPAPQPELPAENIKRRISASTAAVLNMAAVQPLVFDAELENVRERLQARKMAGRDDSLWMTQYNTRNNVSTSAGAEFKQTLGGLIMGIDRLSQYEKSSGTLGAFFSYSHSNIDFSRGGEGHVDSYSFGAYAGLQHESGFYLDSIAKANLFDNHVKGRMNSGGAADGDYRTRGIGAHLESGIRLSNNKWSATPYMAFTGFTGSAQKYALSNGMQADVDTTHMLRAEAGLGMDYRLILSNGGELQPWLKISVRQELADNNQVTINNRDRFNNDLSGMRGVFQTGVHAKITDNLTGHLSAGYGDGAGVQSPWRATVGMSWSF
;
A
#
# COMPACT_ATOMS: atom_id res chain seq x y z
N MET A 1 -88.89 39.63 81.43
CA MET A 1 -90.22 40.29 81.40
C MET A 1 -90.27 41.39 80.36
N LYS A 2 -91.07 41.16 79.28
CA LYS A 2 -91.64 42.18 78.40
C LYS A 2 -90.74 43.27 77.82
N LEU A 3 -90.56 43.25 76.51
CA LEU A 3 -91.30 43.67 75.29
C LEU A 3 -91.13 45.19 75.06
N LYS A 4 -90.74 45.57 73.93
CA LYS A 4 -91.33 45.96 72.68
C LYS A 4 -90.35 46.94 71.96
N PHE A 5 -90.03 46.78 70.78
CA PHE A 5 -90.50 47.27 69.45
C PHE A 5 -90.30 48.76 69.18
N PHE A 6 -89.74 49.08 68.13
CA PHE A 6 -89.94 50.01 66.98
C PHE A 6 -88.55 50.63 66.63
N GLY A 7 -88.10 50.66 65.54
CA GLY A 7 -88.53 50.63 64.19
C GLY A 7 -87.96 51.79 63.32
N PHE A 8 -87.46 51.57 62.21
CA PHE A 8 -87.25 52.46 61.07
C PHE A 8 -86.02 53.43 61.07
N ILE A 9 -85.17 53.47 60.11
CA ILE A 9 -85.03 53.87 58.74
C ILE A 9 -83.56 53.95 58.38
N SER A 10 -83.21 53.35 57.27
CA SER A 10 -82.02 53.40 56.48
C SER A 10 -81.35 54.77 56.33
N SER A 11 -80.08 54.75 56.40
CA SER A 11 -79.17 55.48 55.48
C SER A 11 -77.86 54.68 55.35
N ALA A 12 -77.69 54.17 54.19
CA ALA A 12 -76.42 53.52 53.83
C ALA A 12 -75.36 54.63 53.79
N LEU A 13 -74.53 54.67 54.76
CA LEU A 13 -73.25 55.33 54.71
C LEU A 13 -72.22 54.21 54.20
N TYR A 14 -71.93 54.27 52.97
CA TYR A 14 -70.74 53.65 52.50
C TYR A 14 -69.52 54.34 53.14
N TYR A 15 -69.03 53.79 54.28
CA TYR A 15 -67.68 54.06 54.73
C TYR A 15 -66.74 53.32 53.80
N HIS A 16 -66.26 54.04 52.82
CA HIS A 16 -64.96 53.67 52.26
C HIS A 16 -63.95 53.80 53.39
N THR A 17 -63.71 52.76 54.17
CA THR A 17 -62.51 52.63 54.91
C THR A 17 -61.39 52.60 53.92
N ALA A 18 -60.62 53.67 53.79
CA ALA A 18 -59.36 53.64 53.15
C ALA A 18 -58.55 52.57 53.91
N VAL A 19 -58.40 51.39 53.28
CA VAL A 19 -57.52 50.38 53.82
C VAL A 19 -56.14 50.96 53.57
N PHE A 20 -55.55 51.58 54.62
CA PHE A 20 -54.14 51.95 54.54
C PHE A 20 -53.32 50.67 54.46
N ALA A 21 -52.51 50.53 53.43
CA ALA A 21 -51.57 49.42 53.31
C ALA A 21 -50.62 49.37 54.51
N ALA A 22 -50.60 48.29 55.24
CA ALA A 22 -49.72 48.11 56.40
C ALA A 22 -48.29 47.85 55.90
N ASP A 23 -47.33 48.57 56.44
CA ASP A 23 -45.87 48.34 56.09
C ASP A 23 -45.15 47.83 57.35
N TYR A 24 -44.73 46.56 57.30
CA TYR A 24 -44.05 45.89 58.41
C TYR A 24 -42.54 45.85 58.05
N ASN A 25 -41.72 46.36 59.00
CA ASN A 25 -40.26 46.41 58.81
C ASN A 25 -39.48 45.89 60.02
N ARG A 26 -38.54 44.99 59.81
CA ARG A 26 -37.64 44.39 60.82
C ARG A 26 -38.40 43.64 61.93
N ASN A 27 -39.50 42.98 61.60
CA ASN A 27 -40.29 42.22 62.57
C ASN A 27 -39.75 40.81 62.76
N ILE A 28 -39.93 40.27 63.97
CA ILE A 28 -39.77 38.81 64.21
C ILE A 28 -41.23 38.26 64.14
N ILE A 29 -41.42 37.27 63.26
CA ILE A 29 -42.70 36.64 62.99
C ILE A 29 -42.64 35.24 63.60
N ASP A 30 -43.19 35.09 64.80
CA ASP A 30 -43.27 33.83 65.57
C ASP A 30 -44.73 33.33 65.71
N TYR A 31 -45.60 33.94 64.92
CA TYR A 31 -47.04 33.63 64.82
C TYR A 31 -47.49 33.63 63.38
N HIS A 32 -48.73 33.35 63.04
CA HIS A 32 -49.33 33.45 61.72
C HIS A 32 -49.68 34.90 61.35
N GLN A 33 -48.81 35.52 60.55
CA GLN A 33 -49.04 36.85 59.99
C GLN A 33 -49.60 36.73 58.57
N ILE A 34 -50.69 37.45 58.31
CA ILE A 34 -51.39 37.50 57.06
C ILE A 34 -51.30 38.92 56.49
N LEU A 35 -50.91 39.03 55.19
CA LEU A 35 -50.85 40.28 54.48
C LEU A 35 -51.81 40.21 53.28
N THR A 36 -52.58 41.34 53.07
CA THR A 36 -53.58 41.48 52.03
C THR A 36 -53.21 42.56 50.99
N ASN A 37 -54.11 42.85 50.06
CA ASN A 37 -53.87 43.83 49.03
C ASN A 37 -53.37 45.18 49.48
N GLY A 38 -52.18 45.60 49.09
CA GLY A 38 -51.55 46.86 49.49
C GLY A 38 -50.59 46.74 50.65
N ASP A 39 -50.66 45.69 51.48
CA ASP A 39 -49.72 45.48 52.61
C ASP A 39 -48.32 45.14 52.14
N SER A 40 -47.29 45.55 52.86
CA SER A 40 -45.90 45.19 52.60
C SER A 40 -45.18 44.75 53.91
N VAL A 41 -44.21 43.84 53.70
CA VAL A 41 -43.31 43.41 54.77
C VAL A 41 -41.92 43.46 54.34
N THR A 42 -41.01 44.08 55.12
CA THR A 42 -39.65 44.24 54.71
C THR A 42 -38.65 43.83 55.80
N ASN A 43 -37.48 43.29 55.41
CA ASN A 43 -36.39 42.98 56.35
C ASN A 43 -36.80 42.25 57.64
N SER A 44 -37.76 41.34 57.54
CA SER A 44 -38.36 40.64 58.69
C SER A 44 -37.91 39.18 58.73
N THR A 45 -38.00 38.56 59.92
CA THR A 45 -37.56 37.15 60.08
C THR A 45 -38.74 36.30 60.54
N VAL A 46 -39.04 35.23 59.80
CA VAL A 46 -40.00 34.18 60.13
C VAL A 46 -39.26 33.12 60.93
N VAL A 47 -39.47 33.03 62.21
CA VAL A 47 -38.78 32.09 63.09
C VAL A 47 -39.59 30.81 63.29
N SER A 48 -39.03 29.87 64.07
CA SER A 48 -39.71 28.60 64.37
C SER A 48 -41.15 28.79 64.83
N SER A 49 -42.08 28.02 64.25
CA SER A 49 -43.55 28.13 64.36
C SER A 49 -44.21 29.38 63.78
N GLY A 50 -43.44 30.36 63.28
CA GLY A 50 -43.92 31.49 62.51
C GLY A 50 -44.43 31.15 61.15
N ARG A 51 -45.48 31.82 60.70
CA ARG A 51 -46.05 31.72 59.35
C ARG A 51 -46.34 33.10 58.82
N LEU A 52 -45.80 33.38 57.64
CA LEU A 52 -46.11 34.61 56.88
C LEU A 52 -46.88 34.21 55.60
N THR A 53 -48.12 34.70 55.48
CA THR A 53 -48.97 34.43 54.31
C THR A 53 -49.26 35.73 53.54
N LEU A 54 -48.82 35.83 52.34
CA LEU A 54 -49.10 36.94 51.44
C LEU A 54 -50.26 36.57 50.52
N TYR A 55 -51.38 37.32 50.59
CA TYR A 55 -52.46 37.20 49.66
C TYR A 55 -52.37 38.20 48.49
N SER A 56 -53.28 38.10 47.53
CA SER A 56 -53.24 38.85 46.25
C SER A 56 -52.99 40.34 46.50
N GLY A 57 -51.97 40.94 45.89
CA GLY A 57 -51.56 42.35 46.01
C GLY A 57 -50.64 42.67 47.16
N ALA A 58 -50.36 41.74 48.11
CA ALA A 58 -49.35 41.89 49.16
C ALA A 58 -47.93 41.73 48.63
N LYS A 59 -47.01 42.38 49.26
CA LYS A 59 -45.55 42.38 48.86
C LYS A 59 -44.65 42.10 50.08
N SER A 60 -43.53 41.34 49.78
CA SER A 60 -42.49 41.19 50.77
C SER A 60 -41.12 41.50 50.13
N ASN A 61 -40.13 41.91 50.96
CA ASN A 61 -38.80 42.13 50.49
C ASN A 61 -37.80 41.87 51.66
N GLY A 62 -36.75 41.02 51.40
CA GLY A 62 -35.72 40.75 52.35
C GLY A 62 -36.18 39.96 53.59
N ILE A 63 -36.97 38.91 53.40
CA ILE A 63 -37.45 38.04 54.45
C ILE A 63 -36.46 36.91 54.72
N ASN A 64 -36.09 36.76 56.00
CA ASN A 64 -35.33 35.57 56.43
C ASN A 64 -36.34 34.54 56.96
N ILE A 65 -36.31 33.33 56.39
CA ILE A 65 -37.15 32.22 56.86
C ILE A 65 -36.24 31.22 57.55
N GLU A 66 -36.27 31.20 58.85
CA GLU A 66 -35.45 30.37 59.73
C GLU A 66 -36.01 28.93 59.79
N SER A 67 -35.30 28.00 60.46
CA SER A 67 -35.76 26.63 60.67
C SER A 67 -37.18 26.56 61.18
N ASP A 68 -38.02 25.69 60.60
CA ASP A 68 -39.47 25.51 60.87
C ASP A 68 -40.34 26.73 60.58
N GLY A 69 -39.75 27.84 60.11
CA GLY A 69 -40.51 29.00 59.60
C GLY A 69 -41.17 28.75 58.28
N ILE A 70 -42.36 29.21 58.05
CA ILE A 70 -43.13 29.02 56.81
C ILE A 70 -43.51 30.35 56.20
N MET A 71 -43.22 30.49 54.87
CA MET A 71 -43.70 31.62 54.10
C MET A 71 -44.61 31.17 52.95
N GLU A 72 -45.70 31.78 52.74
CA GLU A 72 -46.62 31.53 51.62
C GLU A 72 -46.84 32.79 50.81
N VAL A 73 -46.47 32.67 49.48
CA VAL A 73 -46.73 33.75 48.53
C VAL A 73 -47.87 33.28 47.58
N ASN A 74 -49.10 33.69 47.93
CA ASN A 74 -50.24 33.23 47.14
C ASN A 74 -50.41 34.00 45.85
N LYS A 75 -51.29 33.55 44.99
CA LYS A 75 -51.53 34.09 43.66
C LYS A 75 -51.62 35.60 43.63
N ASN A 76 -50.97 36.27 42.74
CA ASN A 76 -50.82 37.72 42.59
C ASN A 76 -50.12 38.44 43.78
N ALA A 77 -49.52 37.73 44.74
CA ALA A 77 -48.62 38.29 45.69
C ALA A 77 -47.20 38.28 45.16
N THR A 78 -46.34 39.14 45.67
CA THR A 78 -44.93 39.23 45.21
C THR A 78 -43.98 39.19 46.40
N ASP A 79 -43.01 38.32 46.33
CA ASP A 79 -41.86 38.27 47.23
C ASP A 79 -40.60 38.74 46.55
N LYS A 80 -39.67 39.35 47.29
CA LYS A 80 -38.41 39.79 46.76
C LYS A 80 -37.24 39.59 47.74
N SER A 81 -36.11 39.11 47.24
CA SER A 81 -34.86 39.04 47.97
C SER A 81 -34.93 38.31 49.37
N SER A 82 -35.77 37.28 49.45
CA SER A 82 -35.90 36.46 50.65
C SER A 82 -34.79 35.44 50.77
N ILE A 83 -34.42 35.06 52.00
CA ILE A 83 -33.44 34.02 52.32
C ILE A 83 -34.17 32.92 53.10
N ILE A 84 -34.12 31.71 52.53
CA ILE A 84 -34.67 30.50 53.14
C ILE A 84 -33.53 29.75 53.80
N HIS A 85 -33.39 29.81 55.10
CA HIS A 85 -32.40 29.12 55.89
C HIS A 85 -32.72 27.61 56.00
N THR A 86 -31.76 26.82 56.39
CA THR A 86 -31.93 25.38 56.58
C THR A 86 -33.13 25.07 57.49
N GLY A 87 -34.04 24.20 56.97
CA GLY A 87 -35.30 23.90 57.72
C GLY A 87 -36.44 24.88 57.46
N GLY A 88 -36.20 26.08 56.90
CA GLY A 88 -37.23 27.02 56.49
C GLY A 88 -37.92 26.62 55.22
N ILE A 89 -39.20 26.94 55.03
CA ILE A 89 -39.99 26.57 53.87
C ILE A 89 -40.71 27.78 53.28
N GLN A 90 -40.57 27.95 51.94
CA GLN A 90 -41.36 28.91 51.17
C GLN A 90 -42.25 28.21 50.13
N TYR A 91 -43.54 28.50 50.15
CA TYR A 91 -44.51 28.14 49.15
C TYR A 91 -44.77 29.32 48.22
N VAL A 92 -44.66 29.15 46.89
CA VAL A 92 -44.86 30.23 45.93
C VAL A 92 -45.92 29.82 44.92
N ASP A 93 -47.13 30.34 45.08
CA ASP A 93 -48.24 30.30 44.09
C ASP A 93 -48.33 31.62 43.29
N GLY A 94 -47.69 32.66 43.80
CA GLY A 94 -47.58 33.99 43.18
C GLY A 94 -46.20 34.12 42.44
N PHE A 95 -45.48 35.22 42.80
CA PHE A 95 -44.18 35.51 42.18
C PHE A 95 -43.10 35.76 43.27
N SER A 96 -41.92 35.14 43.12
CA SER A 96 -40.78 35.42 43.99
C SER A 96 -39.55 35.76 43.15
N LEU A 97 -38.84 36.81 43.57
CA LEU A 97 -37.67 37.33 42.84
C LEU A 97 -36.41 37.33 43.70
N ASN A 98 -35.29 36.89 43.20
CA ASN A 98 -33.95 36.93 43.82
C ASN A 98 -33.90 36.21 45.19
N THR A 99 -34.52 35.07 45.34
CA THR A 99 -34.54 34.27 46.58
C THR A 99 -33.23 33.45 46.71
N THR A 100 -32.66 33.45 47.90
CA THR A 100 -31.53 32.55 48.26
C THR A 100 -32.03 31.38 49.10
N ILE A 101 -31.75 30.15 48.71
CA ILE A 101 -32.30 28.93 49.28
C ILE A 101 -31.20 28.08 49.93
N TYR A 102 -31.23 27.97 51.23
CA TYR A 102 -30.54 26.95 52.05
C TYR A 102 -31.54 25.90 52.58
N GLY A 103 -32.84 26.25 52.64
CA GLY A 103 -33.97 25.41 53.03
C GLY A 103 -34.73 24.83 51.84
N GLU A 104 -36.07 24.98 51.85
CA GLU A 104 -36.94 24.42 50.82
C GLU A 104 -37.86 25.49 50.20
N GLN A 105 -37.94 25.53 48.86
CA GLN A 105 -38.90 26.36 48.12
C GLN A 105 -39.77 25.46 47.23
N LYS A 106 -41.07 25.59 47.33
CA LYS A 106 -42.08 24.85 46.55
C LYS A 106 -42.88 25.84 45.69
N ILE A 107 -42.85 25.60 44.37
CA ILE A 107 -43.35 26.55 43.39
C ILE A 107 -44.52 25.96 42.62
N SER A 108 -45.67 26.62 42.70
CA SER A 108 -46.83 26.42 41.84
C SER A 108 -47.08 27.62 40.94
N GLY A 109 -46.45 28.76 41.25
CA GLY A 109 -46.49 30.01 40.50
C GLY A 109 -45.21 30.24 39.70
N SER A 110 -44.53 31.39 39.87
CA SER A 110 -43.34 31.76 39.14
C SER A 110 -42.24 32.31 40.03
N VAL A 111 -41.00 31.96 39.77
CA VAL A 111 -39.82 32.53 40.45
C VAL A 111 -38.78 32.96 39.43
N GLU A 112 -38.02 33.98 39.77
CA GLU A 112 -36.92 34.49 38.95
C GLU A 112 -35.68 34.85 39.79
N GLY A 113 -34.48 34.62 39.24
CA GLY A 113 -33.22 35.00 39.90
C GLY A 113 -32.92 34.18 41.16
N THR A 114 -33.35 32.96 41.28
CA THR A 114 -33.19 32.13 42.45
C THR A 114 -31.76 31.61 42.58
N LEU A 115 -31.18 31.70 43.77
CA LEU A 115 -29.88 31.11 44.10
C LEU A 115 -30.05 29.98 45.12
N ILE A 116 -29.86 28.73 44.69
CA ILE A 116 -29.98 27.54 45.55
C ILE A 116 -28.59 27.15 46.06
N LYS A 117 -28.36 27.32 47.39
CA LYS A 117 -27.11 27.03 48.07
C LYS A 117 -27.26 25.88 49.07
N GLY A 118 -27.23 24.64 48.58
CA GLY A 118 -27.41 23.46 49.45
C GLY A 118 -28.85 23.16 49.84
N GLY A 119 -29.82 24.00 49.42
CA GLY A 119 -31.25 23.79 49.67
C GLY A 119 -31.95 23.10 48.52
N TYR A 120 -33.28 23.05 48.58
CA TYR A 120 -34.12 22.38 47.62
C TYR A 120 -35.14 23.32 46.98
N GLN A 121 -35.34 23.24 45.67
CA GLN A 121 -36.42 23.91 44.97
C GLN A 121 -37.23 22.86 44.16
N SER A 122 -38.56 22.91 44.35
CA SER A 122 -39.49 22.02 43.61
C SER A 122 -40.44 22.87 42.76
N VAL A 123 -40.40 22.65 41.44
CA VAL A 123 -41.18 23.34 40.42
C VAL A 123 -42.29 22.41 39.90
N TYR A 124 -43.52 22.66 40.28
CA TYR A 124 -44.64 21.76 40.03
C TYR A 124 -45.48 22.17 38.81
N GLY A 125 -46.00 21.22 38.08
CA GLY A 125 -47.02 21.39 37.03
C GLY A 125 -46.72 22.50 36.03
N SER A 126 -47.45 23.60 36.03
CA SER A 126 -47.27 24.74 35.15
C SER A 126 -46.38 25.84 35.71
N ALA A 127 -45.82 25.63 36.89
CA ALA A 127 -44.90 26.58 37.53
C ALA A 127 -43.67 26.86 36.71
N GLN A 128 -43.08 28.05 36.92
CA GLN A 128 -41.89 28.48 36.19
C GLN A 128 -40.76 28.93 37.14
N ALA A 129 -39.58 28.44 36.92
CA ALA A 129 -38.34 28.93 37.52
C ALA A 129 -37.42 29.47 36.41
N ILE A 130 -37.07 30.74 36.49
CA ILE A 130 -36.28 31.46 35.51
C ILE A 130 -35.00 32.00 36.17
N ASN A 131 -33.86 31.96 35.47
CA ASN A 131 -32.58 32.45 35.98
C ASN A 131 -32.20 31.80 37.34
N THR A 132 -32.24 30.49 37.45
CA THR A 132 -31.89 29.78 38.69
C THR A 132 -30.42 29.38 38.66
N THR A 133 -29.69 29.65 39.74
CA THR A 133 -28.32 29.17 39.94
C THR A 133 -28.28 28.12 41.06
N LEU A 134 -27.73 26.95 40.82
CA LEU A 134 -27.52 25.87 41.76
C LEU A 134 -26.05 25.79 42.15
N SER A 135 -25.75 25.92 43.42
CA SER A 135 -24.36 25.84 43.94
C SER A 135 -24.32 25.11 45.30
N ASN A 136 -23.13 24.72 45.73
CA ASN A 136 -22.90 24.05 47.02
C ASN A 136 -23.84 22.86 47.31
N GLY A 137 -24.14 22.04 46.31
CA GLY A 137 -25.01 20.88 46.43
C GLY A 137 -26.51 21.21 46.40
N GLY A 138 -26.90 22.42 45.99
CA GLY A 138 -28.31 22.79 45.80
C GLY A 138 -29.02 21.91 44.81
N VAL A 139 -30.30 21.60 45.04
CA VAL A 139 -31.09 20.67 44.22
C VAL A 139 -32.37 21.33 43.71
N GLN A 140 -32.62 21.16 42.41
CA GLN A 140 -33.85 21.60 41.78
C GLN A 140 -34.63 20.42 41.18
N TYR A 141 -35.85 20.18 41.58
CA TYR A 141 -36.78 19.21 40.99
C TYR A 141 -37.77 19.93 40.05
N VAL A 142 -37.82 19.54 38.81
CA VAL A 142 -38.59 20.22 37.77
C VAL A 142 -39.63 19.27 37.20
N ALA A 143 -40.88 19.40 37.64
CA ALA A 143 -42.04 18.85 36.99
C ALA A 143 -42.81 19.93 36.19
N GLY A 144 -42.43 21.21 36.35
CA GLY A 144 -42.89 22.38 35.62
C GLY A 144 -41.89 22.84 34.57
N ILE A 145 -41.60 24.14 34.56
CA ILE A 145 -40.69 24.76 33.58
C ILE A 145 -39.50 25.40 34.32
N ALA A 146 -38.28 25.03 33.94
CA ALA A 146 -37.04 25.68 34.32
C ALA A 146 -36.37 26.28 33.10
N LYS A 147 -36.04 27.55 33.15
CA LYS A 147 -35.40 28.29 32.07
C LYS A 147 -34.20 29.08 32.59
N ASP A 148 -33.16 29.19 31.72
CA ASP A 148 -31.92 29.92 32.03
C ASP A 148 -31.29 29.44 33.36
N THR A 149 -31.10 28.11 33.51
CA THR A 149 -30.53 27.50 34.72
C THR A 149 -29.01 27.37 34.63
N ILE A 150 -28.29 27.81 35.67
CA ILE A 150 -26.86 27.58 35.80
C ILE A 150 -26.62 26.57 36.92
N ILE A 151 -25.97 25.46 36.62
CA ILE A 151 -25.63 24.43 37.61
C ILE A 151 -24.11 24.46 37.80
N GLU A 152 -23.64 25.11 38.86
CA GLU A 152 -22.22 25.25 39.18
C GLU A 152 -21.66 24.03 39.94
N SER A 153 -22.39 23.58 41.00
CA SER A 153 -22.03 22.41 41.81
C SER A 153 -23.26 21.86 42.53
N GLY A 154 -24.39 21.83 41.86
CA GLY A 154 -25.67 21.31 42.31
C GLY A 154 -26.27 20.27 41.38
N GLN A 155 -27.53 19.93 41.61
CA GLN A 155 -28.21 18.92 40.79
C GLN A 155 -29.58 19.43 40.36
N GLN A 156 -29.89 19.28 39.07
CA GLN A 156 -31.22 19.52 38.53
C GLN A 156 -31.83 18.20 38.05
N TYR A 157 -33.03 17.89 38.46
CA TYR A 157 -33.81 16.72 38.04
C TYR A 157 -34.99 17.16 37.21
N ILE A 158 -34.98 16.81 35.93
CA ILE A 158 -36.11 17.05 35.03
C ILE A 158 -36.99 15.80 35.01
N GLN A 159 -38.08 15.88 35.73
CA GLN A 159 -38.99 14.77 35.96
C GLN A 159 -40.04 14.66 34.85
N SER A 160 -40.87 13.63 34.90
CA SER A 160 -41.93 13.43 33.89
C SER A 160 -42.84 14.67 33.77
N GLY A 161 -43.00 15.18 32.55
CA GLY A 161 -43.74 16.39 32.23
C GLY A 161 -42.96 17.69 32.44
N GLY A 162 -41.81 17.65 33.09
CA GLY A 162 -40.92 18.81 33.30
C GLY A 162 -40.24 19.25 32.01
N LYS A 163 -40.01 20.56 31.94
CA LYS A 163 -39.31 21.19 30.78
C LYS A 163 -38.12 22.02 31.28
N GLY A 164 -36.93 21.71 30.79
CA GLY A 164 -35.72 22.50 30.96
C GLY A 164 -35.36 23.21 29.66
N SER A 165 -34.92 24.46 29.75
CA SER A 165 -34.32 25.13 28.59
C SER A 165 -33.18 26.04 28.98
N ASP A 166 -32.23 26.21 28.06
CA ASP A 166 -31.12 27.17 28.22
C ASP A 166 -30.30 26.90 29.51
N THR A 167 -29.94 25.62 29.72
CA THR A 167 -29.20 25.19 30.92
C THR A 167 -27.71 25.20 30.68
N THR A 168 -26.94 25.79 31.58
CA THR A 168 -25.46 25.69 31.60
C THR A 168 -24.99 24.82 32.77
N ILE A 169 -24.27 23.78 32.53
CA ILE A 169 -23.73 22.84 33.50
C ILE A 169 -22.23 23.03 33.61
N ASN A 170 -21.77 23.53 34.74
CA ASN A 170 -20.37 23.79 35.03
C ASN A 170 -19.77 22.70 35.96
N ASN A 171 -18.53 22.88 36.38
CA ASN A 171 -17.78 21.91 37.15
C ASN A 171 -18.51 21.44 38.43
N GLY A 172 -18.75 20.14 38.53
CA GLY A 172 -19.50 19.54 39.65
C GLY A 172 -21.02 19.64 39.52
N GLY A 173 -21.53 20.31 38.50
CA GLY A 173 -22.95 20.37 38.19
C GLY A 173 -23.48 19.10 37.50
N ILE A 174 -24.69 18.69 37.85
CA ILE A 174 -25.34 17.53 37.29
C ILE A 174 -26.77 17.86 36.86
N GLN A 175 -27.15 17.58 35.64
CA GLN A 175 -28.54 17.59 35.20
C GLN A 175 -28.99 16.14 34.91
N ASN A 176 -30.02 15.70 35.61
CA ASN A 176 -30.63 14.38 35.43
C ASN A 176 -31.99 14.54 34.70
N VAL A 177 -32.10 13.94 33.50
CA VAL A 177 -33.33 13.96 32.70
C VAL A 177 -33.98 12.58 32.78
N GLU A 178 -34.98 12.46 33.67
CA GLU A 178 -35.60 11.19 34.04
C GLU A 178 -36.87 10.88 33.23
N GLY A 179 -37.52 11.89 32.66
CA GLY A 179 -38.79 11.68 31.91
C GLY A 179 -39.39 12.95 31.31
N GLY A 180 -38.70 14.08 31.42
CA GLY A 180 -39.10 15.35 30.84
C GLY A 180 -38.42 15.67 29.54
N SER A 181 -38.43 16.94 29.15
CA SER A 181 -37.73 17.42 27.95
C SER A 181 -36.79 18.57 28.29
N VAL A 182 -35.59 18.55 27.65
CA VAL A 182 -34.60 19.60 27.83
C VAL A 182 -34.15 20.11 26.47
N THR A 183 -33.95 21.41 26.35
CA THR A 183 -33.43 22.02 25.12
C THR A 183 -32.31 23.00 25.45
N ASN A 184 -31.34 23.12 24.52
CA ASN A 184 -30.22 24.08 24.60
C ASN A 184 -29.38 23.92 25.89
N THR A 185 -28.80 22.75 26.09
CA THR A 185 -27.88 22.53 27.20
C THR A 185 -26.44 22.76 26.81
N ILE A 186 -25.68 23.49 27.60
CA ILE A 186 -24.23 23.62 27.47
C ILE A 186 -23.57 22.89 28.63
N ILE A 187 -22.75 21.90 28.35
CA ILE A 187 -22.01 21.12 29.36
C ILE A 187 -20.55 21.53 29.28
N ASN A 188 -20.05 22.20 30.31
CA ASN A 188 -18.67 22.64 30.40
C ASN A 188 -17.84 21.66 31.24
N ASP A 189 -16.55 21.98 31.43
CA ASP A 189 -15.60 21.18 32.19
C ASP A 189 -16.14 20.71 33.53
N GLY A 190 -16.08 19.40 33.78
CA GLY A 190 -16.59 18.73 34.96
C GLY A 190 -18.11 18.71 35.14
N GLY A 191 -18.87 19.25 34.17
CA GLY A 191 -20.34 19.17 34.13
C GLY A 191 -20.82 17.82 33.57
N THR A 192 -21.98 17.36 34.06
CA THR A 192 -22.54 16.06 33.60
C THR A 192 -24.05 16.20 33.33
N GLN A 193 -24.50 15.69 32.20
CA GLN A 193 -25.91 15.49 31.88
C GLN A 193 -26.22 14.00 31.73
N ASN A 194 -27.14 13.48 32.54
CA ASN A 194 -27.61 12.10 32.50
C ASN A 194 -29.01 12.04 31.91
N VAL A 195 -29.19 11.25 30.85
CA VAL A 195 -30.46 11.05 30.14
C VAL A 195 -30.89 9.60 30.32
N THR A 196 -31.64 9.33 31.40
CA THR A 196 -32.12 7.97 31.71
C THR A 196 -33.52 7.72 31.16
N GLY A 197 -34.26 8.81 30.88
CA GLY A 197 -35.58 8.84 30.22
C GLY A 197 -35.81 10.22 29.64
N GLY A 198 -36.98 10.43 28.99
CA GLY A 198 -37.27 11.72 28.39
C GLY A 198 -36.46 12.07 27.16
N SER A 199 -36.32 13.38 26.86
CA SER A 199 -35.65 13.85 25.67
C SER A 199 -34.77 15.08 25.91
N VAL A 200 -33.59 15.08 25.29
CA VAL A 200 -32.73 16.26 25.22
C VAL A 200 -32.47 16.63 23.77
N THR A 201 -32.46 17.92 23.48
CA THR A 201 -32.25 18.44 22.12
C THR A 201 -31.29 19.62 22.19
N ASN A 202 -30.41 19.73 21.20
CA ASN A 202 -29.44 20.80 21.04
C ASN A 202 -28.52 20.91 22.26
N THR A 203 -27.76 19.84 22.53
CA THR A 203 -26.75 19.83 23.62
C THR A 203 -25.38 20.12 23.03
N ILE A 204 -24.61 21.01 23.68
CA ILE A 204 -23.22 21.29 23.39
C ILE A 204 -22.37 20.76 24.52
N ILE A 205 -21.46 19.84 24.20
CA ILE A 205 -20.53 19.26 25.18
C ILE A 205 -19.14 19.83 24.92
N ASN A 206 -18.65 20.64 25.81
CA ASN A 206 -17.33 21.26 25.72
C ASN A 206 -16.28 20.40 26.43
N ASN A 207 -15.03 20.84 26.40
CA ASN A 207 -13.89 20.15 27.03
C ASN A 207 -14.20 19.77 28.48
N GLY A 208 -13.98 18.49 28.83
CA GLY A 208 -14.24 17.93 30.16
C GLY A 208 -15.70 17.72 30.51
N GLY A 209 -16.65 18.16 29.67
CA GLY A 209 -18.08 17.90 29.84
C GLY A 209 -18.47 16.47 29.42
N THR A 210 -19.49 15.92 30.07
CA THR A 210 -19.95 14.56 29.81
C THR A 210 -21.48 14.50 29.68
N GLN A 211 -21.99 13.85 28.62
CA GLN A 211 -23.37 13.46 28.48
C GLN A 211 -23.51 11.93 28.46
N ASN A 212 -24.29 11.38 29.37
CA ASN A 212 -24.62 9.97 29.47
C ASN A 212 -26.05 9.72 28.98
N VAL A 213 -26.23 8.86 27.97
CA VAL A 213 -27.55 8.48 27.43
C VAL A 213 -27.79 7.01 27.73
N ASP A 214 -28.51 6.72 28.79
CA ASP A 214 -28.75 5.35 29.24
C ASP A 214 -30.12 4.79 28.81
N GLY A 215 -31.10 5.66 28.49
CA GLY A 215 -32.42 5.17 28.11
C GLY A 215 -33.33 6.15 27.39
N GLY A 216 -33.04 7.43 27.39
CA GLY A 216 -33.83 8.46 26.75
C GLY A 216 -33.50 8.72 25.29
N THR A 217 -33.80 9.93 24.84
CA THR A 217 -33.46 10.39 23.48
C THR A 217 -32.58 11.64 23.56
N ALA A 218 -31.45 11.61 22.82
CA ALA A 218 -30.62 12.79 22.60
C ALA A 218 -30.61 13.14 21.12
N THR A 219 -30.91 14.39 20.79
CA THR A 219 -30.96 14.87 19.39
C THR A 219 -30.15 16.14 19.25
N ASP A 220 -29.50 16.33 18.09
CA ASP A 220 -28.71 17.52 17.75
C ASP A 220 -27.62 17.82 18.81
N THR A 221 -26.79 16.82 19.11
CA THR A 221 -25.68 16.98 20.06
C THR A 221 -24.41 17.38 19.31
N THR A 222 -23.73 18.40 19.82
CA THR A 222 -22.39 18.79 19.34
C THR A 222 -21.34 18.48 20.42
N ILE A 223 -20.39 17.64 20.10
CA ILE A 223 -19.29 17.26 20.97
C ILE A 223 -18.04 18.01 20.50
N ASN A 224 -17.58 18.96 21.29
CA ASN A 224 -16.37 19.72 21.00
C ASN A 224 -15.12 19.04 21.58
N TYR A 225 -13.97 19.62 21.35
CA TYR A 225 -12.69 19.19 21.86
C TYR A 225 -12.76 18.73 23.33
N GLY A 226 -12.38 17.47 23.60
CA GLY A 226 -12.35 16.88 24.94
C GLY A 226 -13.72 16.67 25.60
N GLY A 227 -14.83 16.90 24.90
CA GLY A 227 -16.16 16.53 25.35
C GLY A 227 -16.45 15.05 25.10
N ILE A 228 -17.29 14.44 25.93
CA ILE A 228 -17.60 13.01 25.90
C ILE A 228 -19.12 12.78 25.88
N GLN A 229 -19.59 11.94 24.94
CA GLN A 229 -20.94 11.40 24.96
C GLN A 229 -20.90 9.87 25.09
N ASN A 230 -21.47 9.33 26.18
CA ASN A 230 -21.63 7.89 26.39
C ASN A 230 -23.06 7.47 26.07
N VAL A 231 -23.21 6.47 25.21
CA VAL A 231 -24.51 5.91 24.83
C VAL A 231 -24.55 4.45 25.26
N ASN A 232 -25.14 4.16 26.41
CA ASN A 232 -25.30 2.81 26.94
C ASN A 232 -26.67 2.22 26.60
N GLY A 233 -27.61 3.09 26.16
CA GLY A 233 -28.93 2.73 25.72
C GLY A 233 -29.64 3.90 25.03
N GLY A 234 -30.94 3.84 24.86
CA GLY A 234 -31.70 4.94 24.27
C GLY A 234 -31.46 5.19 22.78
N ILE A 235 -31.80 6.41 22.35
CA ILE A 235 -31.75 6.82 20.95
C ILE A 235 -30.96 8.12 20.83
N VAL A 236 -29.90 8.11 20.01
CA VAL A 236 -29.10 9.29 19.71
C VAL A 236 -29.21 9.60 18.22
N THR A 237 -29.45 10.86 17.89
CA THR A 237 -29.67 11.28 16.50
C THR A 237 -28.99 12.62 16.23
N ASN A 238 -28.41 12.78 15.03
CA ASN A 238 -27.78 14.03 14.58
C ASN A 238 -26.65 14.51 15.54
N THR A 239 -25.70 13.66 15.83
CA THR A 239 -24.53 14.06 16.63
C THR A 239 -23.39 14.50 15.72
N THR A 240 -22.78 15.63 16.03
CA THR A 240 -21.52 16.08 15.42
C THR A 240 -20.39 15.96 16.43
N ILE A 241 -19.37 15.20 16.09
CA ILE A 241 -18.18 14.96 16.93
C ILE A 241 -17.01 15.72 16.30
N ASN A 242 -16.67 16.85 16.87
CA ASN A 242 -15.57 17.67 16.37
C ASN A 242 -14.22 17.14 16.83
N GLU A 243 -13.14 17.78 16.39
CA GLU A 243 -11.76 17.39 16.67
C GLU A 243 -11.56 17.05 18.16
N VAL A 244 -10.99 15.87 18.43
CA VAL A 244 -10.74 15.30 19.77
C VAL A 244 -12.00 15.16 20.65
N GLY A 245 -13.20 15.39 20.15
CA GLY A 245 -14.45 14.99 20.80
C GLY A 245 -14.64 13.48 20.71
N GLU A 246 -15.28 12.87 21.70
CA GLU A 246 -15.42 11.43 21.82
C GLU A 246 -16.85 10.99 22.02
N MET A 247 -17.29 9.98 21.29
CA MET A 247 -18.56 9.30 21.50
C MET A 247 -18.35 7.80 21.64
N TYR A 248 -18.84 7.23 22.72
CA TYR A 248 -18.81 5.81 23.03
C TYR A 248 -20.21 5.23 22.99
N ALA A 249 -20.49 4.38 22.01
CA ALA A 249 -21.80 3.73 21.84
C ALA A 249 -21.70 2.23 22.19
N TRP A 250 -22.07 1.88 23.40
CA TRP A 250 -22.02 0.52 23.93
C TRP A 250 -23.41 -0.13 24.01
N GLY A 251 -24.46 0.59 23.58
CA GLY A 251 -25.83 0.14 23.49
C GLY A 251 -26.72 1.13 22.74
N GLY A 252 -28.00 0.82 22.63
CA GLY A 252 -28.97 1.68 22.00
C GLY A 252 -28.88 1.85 20.49
N SER A 253 -29.41 2.95 19.98
CA SER A 253 -29.47 3.26 18.55
C SER A 253 -28.90 4.65 18.28
N VAL A 254 -27.91 4.72 17.42
CA VAL A 254 -27.24 5.96 16.99
C VAL A 254 -27.50 6.17 15.49
N SER A 255 -27.83 7.39 15.08
CA SER A 255 -28.08 7.68 13.67
C SER A 255 -27.68 9.10 13.28
N ASN A 256 -27.30 9.27 12.01
CA ASN A 256 -26.92 10.55 11.41
C ASN A 256 -25.79 11.23 12.19
N THR A 257 -24.68 10.51 12.38
CA THR A 257 -23.52 11.01 13.12
C THR A 257 -22.48 11.55 12.14
N ILE A 258 -21.91 12.70 12.44
CA ILE A 258 -20.78 13.28 11.71
C ILE A 258 -19.57 13.24 12.63
N VAL A 259 -18.54 12.48 12.24
CA VAL A 259 -17.26 12.39 12.93
C VAL A 259 -16.27 13.31 12.22
N ASN A 260 -16.23 14.56 12.66
CA ASN A 260 -15.48 15.66 12.07
C ASN A 260 -14.14 15.86 12.82
N GLY A 261 -13.20 14.99 12.60
CA GLY A 261 -11.90 15.00 13.31
C GLY A 261 -11.92 14.40 14.73
N GLY A 262 -13.06 13.91 15.18
CA GLY A 262 -13.23 13.27 16.49
C GLY A 262 -13.23 11.75 16.42
N TYR A 263 -13.71 11.10 17.48
CA TYR A 263 -13.73 9.65 17.64
C TYR A 263 -15.15 9.14 17.93
N LEU A 264 -15.57 8.13 17.18
CA LEU A 264 -16.75 7.32 17.47
C LEU A 264 -16.31 5.88 17.72
N ASP A 265 -16.59 5.35 18.90
CA ASP A 265 -16.31 3.96 19.27
C ASP A 265 -17.61 3.20 19.47
N VAL A 266 -17.81 2.10 18.77
CA VAL A 266 -19.00 1.26 18.83
C VAL A 266 -18.64 -0.13 19.34
N GLY A 267 -19.12 -0.37 20.57
CA GLY A 267 -19.04 -1.68 21.21
C GLY A 267 -20.45 -2.21 21.55
N GLY A 268 -20.52 -3.39 22.09
CA GLY A 268 -21.80 -4.01 22.51
C GLY A 268 -22.63 -4.56 21.35
N SER A 269 -22.95 -5.85 21.42
CA SER A 269 -23.63 -6.60 20.35
C SER A 269 -25.05 -6.10 20.00
N SER A 270 -25.68 -5.36 20.91
CA SER A 270 -27.02 -4.76 20.72
C SER A 270 -26.99 -3.37 20.09
N THR A 271 -25.82 -2.74 19.96
CA THR A 271 -25.67 -1.39 19.41
C THR A 271 -25.98 -1.37 17.94
N ILE A 272 -26.75 -0.37 17.52
CA ILE A 272 -27.11 -0.15 16.11
C ILE A 272 -26.70 1.27 15.73
N VAL A 273 -25.82 1.39 14.72
CA VAL A 273 -25.39 2.68 14.18
C VAL A 273 -25.76 2.78 12.70
N LYS A 274 -26.28 3.92 12.28
CA LYS A 274 -26.72 4.16 10.90
C LYS A 274 -26.33 5.55 10.41
N ASN A 275 -25.98 5.62 9.11
CA ASN A 275 -25.74 6.88 8.41
C ASN A 275 -24.65 7.74 9.12
N THR A 276 -23.43 7.23 9.14
CA THR A 276 -22.29 7.93 9.73
C THR A 276 -21.42 8.52 8.63
N VAL A 277 -21.03 9.78 8.80
CA VAL A 277 -20.06 10.46 7.94
C VAL A 277 -18.78 10.69 8.73
N VAL A 278 -17.64 10.25 8.21
CA VAL A 278 -16.31 10.40 8.85
C VAL A 278 -15.46 11.26 7.93
N ASN A 279 -15.03 12.41 8.42
CA ASN A 279 -14.24 13.35 7.65
C ASN A 279 -13.18 14.08 8.49
N ASN A 280 -12.37 14.91 7.83
CA ASN A 280 -11.36 15.77 8.47
C ASN A 280 -10.44 15.05 9.47
N GLY A 281 -10.06 13.80 9.17
CA GLY A 281 -9.20 12.99 10.05
C GLY A 281 -9.94 12.28 11.19
N GLY A 282 -11.27 12.25 11.15
CA GLY A 282 -12.09 11.53 12.12
C GLY A 282 -11.88 10.03 12.07
N THR A 283 -12.11 9.37 13.18
CA THR A 283 -11.94 7.93 13.31
C THR A 283 -13.20 7.27 13.87
N PHE A 284 -13.66 6.24 13.17
CA PHE A 284 -14.81 5.44 13.58
C PHE A 284 -14.36 3.98 13.81
N TYR A 285 -14.37 3.55 15.08
CA TYR A 285 -14.10 2.19 15.51
C TYR A 285 -15.40 1.39 15.64
N VAL A 286 -15.45 0.21 15.03
CA VAL A 286 -16.54 -0.76 15.18
C VAL A 286 -15.94 -2.05 15.74
N LEU A 287 -16.03 -2.19 17.06
CA LEU A 287 -15.47 -3.32 17.83
C LEU A 287 -16.48 -4.45 17.98
N ASP A 288 -17.77 -4.11 18.01
CA ASP A 288 -18.94 -4.99 18.06
C ASP A 288 -20.18 -4.24 17.54
N GLY A 289 -21.37 -4.87 17.55
CA GLY A 289 -22.61 -4.22 17.12
C GLY A 289 -22.84 -4.22 15.62
N LYS A 290 -23.85 -3.45 15.20
CA LYS A 290 -24.34 -3.41 13.80
C LYS A 290 -24.25 -2.02 13.24
N VAL A 291 -23.49 -1.85 12.18
CA VAL A 291 -23.29 -0.56 11.50
C VAL A 291 -23.83 -0.64 10.07
N LYS A 292 -24.54 0.39 9.66
CA LYS A 292 -25.11 0.47 8.31
C LYS A 292 -24.93 1.87 7.72
N ASN A 293 -24.49 1.92 6.46
CA ASN A 293 -24.27 3.12 5.67
C ASN A 293 -23.24 4.06 6.33
N VAL A 294 -22.00 3.99 5.85
CA VAL A 294 -20.91 4.84 6.32
C VAL A 294 -20.27 5.52 5.11
N GLU A 295 -20.00 6.80 5.24
CA GLU A 295 -19.20 7.57 4.31
C GLU A 295 -17.91 8.00 5.00
N VAL A 296 -16.77 7.76 4.35
CA VAL A 296 -15.43 8.11 4.87
C VAL A 296 -14.74 8.99 3.82
N SER A 297 -14.39 10.21 4.16
CA SER A 297 -13.77 11.12 3.21
C SER A 297 -12.60 11.89 3.81
N GLY A 298 -11.59 12.11 2.97
CA GLY A 298 -10.41 12.89 3.35
C GLY A 298 -9.28 12.06 3.94
N GLN A 299 -8.08 12.61 3.81
CA GLN A 299 -6.86 12.02 4.34
C GLN A 299 -6.95 11.84 5.86
N ASN A 300 -6.44 10.74 6.38
CA ASN A 300 -6.48 10.35 7.79
C ASN A 300 -7.88 10.12 8.38
N SER A 301 -8.92 10.05 7.55
CA SER A 301 -10.25 9.62 7.99
C SER A 301 -10.36 8.10 7.88
N HIS A 302 -10.79 7.44 8.96
CA HIS A 302 -10.73 5.99 9.09
C HIS A 302 -12.05 5.39 9.56
N LEU A 303 -12.45 4.28 8.92
CA LEU A 303 -13.39 3.31 9.45
C LEU A 303 -12.63 2.03 9.81
N TYR A 304 -12.51 1.74 11.09
CA TYR A 304 -11.95 0.49 11.59
C TYR A 304 -13.06 -0.47 11.99
N VAL A 305 -13.10 -1.64 11.38
CA VAL A 305 -14.06 -2.70 11.71
C VAL A 305 -13.28 -3.92 12.13
N SER A 306 -13.14 -4.15 13.42
CA SER A 306 -12.33 -5.25 13.92
C SER A 306 -12.82 -5.71 15.31
N PRO A 307 -13.02 -7.02 15.54
CA PRO A 307 -13.32 -7.51 16.87
C PRO A 307 -12.21 -7.12 17.85
N ALA A 308 -12.56 -6.53 18.98
CA ALA A 308 -11.60 -6.16 20.03
C ALA A 308 -11.28 -7.31 21.00
N GLY A 309 -12.02 -8.42 20.96
CA GLY A 309 -11.84 -9.55 21.85
C GLY A 309 -12.66 -10.78 21.48
N TYR A 310 -12.50 -11.82 22.26
CA TYR A 310 -13.21 -13.09 22.08
C TYR A 310 -14.74 -12.91 22.15
N GLY A 311 -15.44 -13.40 21.13
CA GLY A 311 -16.91 -13.35 21.09
C GLY A 311 -17.52 -12.06 20.53
N MET A 312 -16.72 -11.01 20.29
CA MET A 312 -17.16 -9.81 19.58
C MET A 312 -17.23 -10.09 18.08
N LYS A 313 -18.29 -9.65 17.43
CA LYS A 313 -18.52 -9.84 16.00
C LYS A 313 -19.14 -8.60 15.40
N PRO A 314 -18.36 -7.58 15.05
CA PRO A 314 -18.87 -6.39 14.38
C PRO A 314 -19.50 -6.76 13.04
N VAL A 315 -20.64 -6.14 12.74
CA VAL A 315 -21.39 -6.33 11.49
C VAL A 315 -21.49 -5.00 10.75
N ILE A 316 -21.01 -4.97 9.52
CA ILE A 316 -21.21 -3.82 8.62
C ILE A 316 -22.08 -4.22 7.42
N SER A 317 -22.96 -3.32 6.99
CA SER A 317 -23.89 -3.57 5.90
C SER A 317 -24.33 -2.30 5.18
N GLY A 318 -24.97 -2.45 4.02
CA GLY A 318 -25.44 -1.36 3.19
C GLY A 318 -24.29 -0.61 2.51
N ALA A 319 -24.53 0.62 2.12
CA ALA A 319 -23.56 1.43 1.38
C ALA A 319 -22.42 1.90 2.30
N ILE A 320 -21.22 1.48 2.01
CA ILE A 320 -19.98 1.92 2.69
C ILE A 320 -19.10 2.58 1.62
N THR A 321 -18.98 3.89 1.66
CA THR A 321 -18.24 4.65 0.65
C THR A 321 -17.00 5.27 1.25
N ALA A 322 -15.86 5.14 0.58
CA ALA A 322 -14.66 5.90 0.91
C ALA A 322 -14.22 6.73 -0.30
N SER A 323 -13.79 7.98 -0.05
CA SER A 323 -13.32 8.92 -1.07
C SER A 323 -12.15 9.75 -0.55
N ASP A 324 -11.45 10.43 -1.48
CA ASP A 324 -10.41 11.42 -1.16
C ASP A 324 -9.35 10.92 -0.17
N SER A 325 -8.86 9.70 -0.40
CA SER A 325 -7.90 8.99 0.45
C SER A 325 -8.46 8.52 1.80
N GLY A 326 -9.78 8.51 1.99
CA GLY A 326 -10.44 7.89 3.13
C GLY A 326 -10.14 6.37 3.19
N GLN A 327 -10.10 5.83 4.40
CA GLN A 327 -9.60 4.48 4.65
C GLN A 327 -10.64 3.59 5.32
N ILE A 328 -10.83 2.39 4.80
CA ILE A 328 -11.61 1.33 5.43
C ILE A 328 -10.64 0.21 5.83
N ILE A 329 -10.54 -0.07 7.10
CA ILE A 329 -9.73 -1.18 7.63
C ILE A 329 -10.69 -2.26 8.12
N LEU A 330 -10.70 -3.39 7.42
CA LEU A 330 -11.55 -4.53 7.72
C LEU A 330 -10.75 -5.61 8.42
N GLY A 331 -11.01 -5.81 9.70
CA GLY A 331 -10.38 -6.83 10.53
C GLY A 331 -10.96 -8.22 10.29
N TYR A 332 -10.12 -9.23 10.45
CA TYR A 332 -10.56 -10.62 10.41
C TYR A 332 -11.58 -10.92 11.50
N GLY A 333 -12.64 -11.67 11.16
CA GLY A 333 -13.74 -12.01 12.08
C GLY A 333 -14.90 -11.01 12.07
N ALA A 334 -14.81 -9.88 11.41
CA ALA A 334 -15.93 -9.00 11.15
C ALA A 334 -16.89 -9.61 10.12
N ASP A 335 -18.18 -9.40 10.28
CA ASP A 335 -19.20 -9.78 9.29
C ASP A 335 -19.47 -8.59 8.38
N SER A 336 -18.93 -8.64 7.18
CA SER A 336 -19.11 -7.64 6.13
C SER A 336 -19.89 -8.17 4.92
N SER A 337 -20.50 -9.32 5.04
CA SER A 337 -21.22 -10.00 3.94
C SER A 337 -22.39 -9.20 3.37
N GLY A 338 -22.94 -8.26 4.13
CA GLY A 338 -24.01 -7.35 3.71
C GLY A 338 -23.52 -5.97 3.26
N ALA A 339 -22.21 -5.74 3.12
CA ALA A 339 -21.64 -4.44 2.78
C ALA A 339 -21.45 -4.27 1.28
N ASP A 340 -21.91 -3.13 0.76
CA ASP A 340 -21.65 -2.64 -0.58
C ASP A 340 -20.57 -1.56 -0.50
N ILE A 341 -19.32 -1.93 -0.77
CA ILE A 341 -18.18 -1.02 -0.64
C ILE A 341 -17.93 -0.30 -1.96
N THR A 342 -17.79 1.01 -1.88
CA THR A 342 -17.36 1.87 -2.99
C THR A 342 -16.11 2.64 -2.61
N LEU A 343 -15.06 2.53 -3.41
CA LEU A 343 -13.78 3.23 -3.20
C LEU A 343 -13.51 4.18 -4.36
N ASN A 344 -13.49 5.47 -4.08
CA ASN A 344 -13.26 6.54 -5.05
C ASN A 344 -11.95 7.28 -4.75
N SER A 345 -11.40 7.99 -5.72
CA SER A 345 -10.37 9.04 -5.52
C SER A 345 -9.23 8.64 -4.56
N ASN A 346 -8.52 7.58 -4.86
CA ASN A 346 -7.40 7.05 -4.05
C ASN A 346 -7.78 6.51 -2.65
N ALA A 347 -9.05 6.39 -2.33
CA ALA A 347 -9.47 5.70 -1.12
C ALA A 347 -9.04 4.23 -1.13
N PHE A 348 -8.91 3.64 0.03
CA PHE A 348 -8.51 2.24 0.07
C PHE A 348 -9.23 1.40 1.13
N LEU A 349 -9.35 0.13 0.80
CA LEU A 349 -9.75 -0.95 1.70
C LEU A 349 -8.50 -1.74 2.09
N GLN A 350 -8.24 -1.87 3.38
CA GLN A 350 -7.21 -2.73 3.91
C GLN A 350 -7.83 -3.92 4.63
N LEU A 351 -7.50 -5.13 4.19
CA LEU A 351 -7.79 -6.36 4.93
C LEU A 351 -6.74 -6.53 6.03
N ASN A 352 -7.16 -6.68 7.28
CA ASN A 352 -6.25 -6.71 8.41
C ASN A 352 -6.50 -7.95 9.29
N ASN A 353 -5.55 -8.86 9.31
CA ASN A 353 -5.64 -10.09 10.10
C ASN A 353 -5.41 -9.86 11.60
N ALA A 354 -4.79 -8.75 12.00
CA ALA A 354 -4.51 -8.37 13.38
C ALA A 354 -3.92 -9.50 14.26
N GLY A 355 -3.19 -10.45 13.64
CA GLY A 355 -2.67 -11.65 14.30
C GLY A 355 -3.70 -12.72 14.66
N MET A 356 -4.97 -12.50 14.34
CA MET A 356 -6.06 -13.46 14.63
C MET A 356 -6.17 -14.57 13.58
N CYS A 357 -5.62 -14.35 12.39
CA CYS A 357 -5.57 -15.32 11.31
C CYS A 357 -4.15 -15.41 10.75
N THR A 358 -3.61 -16.62 10.67
CA THR A 358 -2.24 -16.88 10.21
C THR A 358 -2.18 -17.78 8.99
N THR A 359 -3.31 -18.32 8.53
CA THR A 359 -3.39 -19.24 7.38
C THR A 359 -4.42 -18.74 6.37
N ASP A 360 -5.59 -19.33 6.30
CA ASP A 360 -6.62 -19.04 5.29
C ASP A 360 -7.63 -18.03 5.83
N CYS A 361 -7.38 -16.76 5.60
CA CYS A 361 -8.16 -15.65 6.14
C CYS A 361 -9.25 -15.22 5.14
N LEU A 362 -10.50 -15.45 5.53
CA LEU A 362 -11.66 -15.20 4.67
C LEU A 362 -12.33 -13.87 5.00
N TYR A 363 -12.50 -13.03 3.98
CA TYR A 363 -13.29 -11.80 4.00
C TYR A 363 -14.41 -11.89 2.99
N THR A 364 -15.60 -11.41 3.32
CA THR A 364 -16.75 -11.49 2.42
C THR A 364 -17.46 -10.14 2.35
N LEU A 365 -17.71 -9.64 1.14
CA LEU A 365 -18.50 -8.45 0.86
C LEU A 365 -19.66 -8.80 -0.07
N ASN A 366 -20.74 -8.03 -0.02
CA ASN A 366 -21.79 -8.15 -1.03
C ASN A 366 -21.29 -7.63 -2.38
N SER A 367 -20.81 -6.39 -2.43
CA SER A 367 -20.25 -5.82 -3.66
C SER A 367 -19.05 -4.94 -3.38
N LEU A 368 -18.19 -4.79 -4.40
CA LEU A 368 -17.08 -3.86 -4.41
C LEU A 368 -17.07 -3.08 -5.71
N ALA A 369 -17.17 -1.76 -5.63
CA ALA A 369 -17.07 -0.84 -6.75
C ALA A 369 -15.83 0.05 -6.59
N LEU A 370 -14.98 0.13 -7.61
CA LEU A 370 -13.76 0.91 -7.59
C LEU A 370 -13.82 2.02 -8.66
N SER A 371 -13.47 3.23 -8.27
CA SER A 371 -13.25 4.36 -9.19
C SER A 371 -11.89 5.00 -8.86
N GLY A 372 -10.81 4.31 -9.22
CA GLY A 372 -9.45 4.65 -8.82
C GLY A 372 -9.10 4.26 -7.37
N GLY A 373 -9.91 3.41 -6.75
CA GLY A 373 -9.70 2.89 -5.40
C GLY A 373 -8.65 1.77 -5.36
N ARG A 374 -8.17 1.47 -4.16
CA ARG A 374 -7.12 0.47 -3.91
C ARG A 374 -7.54 -0.52 -2.84
N VAL A 375 -7.18 -1.78 -3.01
CA VAL A 375 -7.42 -2.85 -2.04
C VAL A 375 -6.08 -3.45 -1.64
N PHE A 376 -5.78 -3.44 -0.34
CA PHE A 376 -4.58 -4.01 0.24
C PHE A 376 -4.93 -5.27 1.02
N HIS A 377 -4.35 -6.39 0.64
CA HIS A 377 -4.41 -7.61 1.43
C HIS A 377 -3.42 -7.52 2.61
N SER A 378 -3.72 -8.20 3.70
CA SER A 378 -2.80 -8.28 4.84
C SER A 378 -1.53 -9.04 4.44
N TYR A 379 -0.39 -8.60 4.92
CA TYR A 379 0.89 -9.29 4.73
C TYR A 379 1.08 -10.50 5.65
N THR A 380 0.15 -10.75 6.57
CA THR A 380 0.14 -11.92 7.46
C THR A 380 -0.99 -12.87 7.05
N GLY A 381 -0.68 -14.16 6.89
CA GLY A 381 -1.62 -15.16 6.39
C GLY A 381 -1.97 -14.98 4.91
N TRP A 382 -2.75 -15.89 4.37
CA TRP A 382 -3.24 -15.85 3.00
C TRP A 382 -4.70 -15.41 3.01
N ASN A 383 -5.02 -14.38 2.24
CA ASN A 383 -6.32 -13.71 2.32
C ASN A 383 -7.17 -14.06 1.12
N THR A 384 -8.36 -14.55 1.35
CA THR A 384 -9.39 -14.68 0.31
C THR A 384 -10.44 -13.59 0.48
N LEU A 385 -10.59 -12.74 -0.52
CA LEU A 385 -11.66 -11.75 -0.60
C LEU A 385 -12.78 -12.29 -1.47
N ASN A 386 -13.89 -12.68 -0.85
CA ASN A 386 -15.10 -13.10 -1.55
C ASN A 386 -16.04 -11.93 -1.83
N LEU A 387 -16.48 -11.81 -3.07
CA LEU A 387 -17.41 -10.80 -3.54
C LEU A 387 -18.57 -11.46 -4.27
N SER A 388 -19.80 -10.93 -4.12
CA SER A 388 -20.89 -11.29 -5.00
C SER A 388 -20.79 -10.57 -6.36
N SER A 389 -20.23 -9.34 -6.38
CA SER A 389 -19.95 -8.60 -7.60
C SER A 389 -18.78 -7.64 -7.46
N LEU A 390 -18.11 -7.36 -8.59
CA LEU A 390 -17.00 -6.42 -8.69
C LEU A 390 -17.23 -5.51 -9.91
N SER A 391 -17.02 -4.19 -9.78
CA SER A 391 -17.19 -3.26 -10.89
C SER A 391 -16.19 -2.09 -10.85
N GLY A 392 -15.98 -1.48 -12.03
CA GLY A 392 -15.22 -0.24 -12.18
C GLY A 392 -13.74 -0.42 -12.51
N ASN A 393 -12.86 0.34 -11.86
CA ASN A 393 -11.42 0.30 -12.10
C ASN A 393 -10.62 0.60 -10.83
N GLY A 394 -9.54 -0.12 -10.60
CA GLY A 394 -8.72 0.06 -9.41
C GLY A 394 -7.60 -0.95 -9.26
N ASP A 395 -6.94 -0.91 -8.13
CA ASP A 395 -5.73 -1.66 -7.85
C ASP A 395 -5.91 -2.63 -6.68
N PHE A 396 -5.42 -3.86 -6.85
CA PHE A 396 -5.33 -4.87 -5.80
C PHE A 396 -3.86 -5.15 -5.48
N TYR A 397 -3.48 -5.04 -4.22
CA TYR A 397 -2.14 -5.38 -3.71
C TYR A 397 -2.22 -6.71 -2.99
N MET A 398 -1.57 -7.72 -3.56
CA MET A 398 -1.70 -9.13 -3.17
C MET A 398 -0.33 -9.72 -2.85
N TYR A 399 -0.29 -10.62 -1.89
CA TYR A 399 0.90 -11.37 -1.51
C TYR A 399 0.81 -12.82 -2.00
N THR A 400 1.96 -13.37 -2.39
CA THR A 400 2.06 -14.75 -2.85
C THR A 400 3.31 -15.44 -2.30
N GLU A 401 3.26 -16.75 -2.24
CA GLU A 401 4.39 -17.66 -2.08
C GLU A 401 4.19 -18.83 -3.05
N VAL A 402 4.53 -18.58 -4.31
CA VAL A 402 4.32 -19.57 -5.38
C VAL A 402 5.07 -20.88 -5.10
N ALA A 403 6.22 -20.80 -4.42
CA ALA A 403 7.00 -21.95 -4.02
C ALA A 403 6.21 -22.98 -3.15
N SER A 404 5.23 -22.52 -2.38
CA SER A 404 4.33 -23.36 -1.57
C SER A 404 2.93 -23.51 -2.16
N GLY A 405 2.67 -22.93 -3.33
CA GLY A 405 1.35 -22.92 -3.97
C GLY A 405 0.32 -22.08 -3.23
N LYS A 406 0.76 -21.09 -2.43
CA LYS A 406 -0.10 -20.25 -1.60
C LYS A 406 -0.07 -18.80 -2.05
N GLY A 407 -1.18 -18.11 -1.86
CA GLY A 407 -1.30 -16.69 -2.18
C GLY A 407 -2.67 -16.14 -1.85
N ASP A 408 -2.76 -14.82 -1.91
CA ASP A 408 -4.02 -14.11 -1.79
C ASP A 408 -4.90 -14.40 -2.99
N LEU A 409 -6.21 -14.45 -2.77
CA LEU A 409 -7.21 -14.78 -3.77
C LEU A 409 -8.35 -13.74 -3.79
N LEU A 410 -8.64 -13.20 -4.94
CA LEU A 410 -9.87 -12.46 -5.23
C LEU A 410 -10.89 -13.41 -5.87
N ASN A 411 -11.96 -13.71 -5.15
CA ASN A 411 -13.00 -14.62 -5.59
C ASN A 411 -14.33 -13.88 -5.77
N VAL A 412 -14.70 -13.58 -7.01
CA VAL A 412 -15.98 -12.95 -7.36
C VAL A 412 -16.95 -14.04 -7.78
N THR A 413 -17.94 -14.35 -6.94
CA THR A 413 -18.88 -15.45 -7.19
C THR A 413 -19.88 -15.15 -8.30
N GLY A 414 -20.17 -13.88 -8.55
CA GLY A 414 -21.01 -13.40 -9.65
C GLY A 414 -20.21 -12.65 -10.72
N ASN A 415 -20.76 -11.56 -11.22
CA ASN A 415 -20.17 -10.79 -12.31
C ASN A 415 -19.05 -9.86 -11.84
N ALA A 416 -17.95 -9.85 -12.59
CA ALA A 416 -16.90 -8.85 -12.53
C ALA A 416 -16.89 -8.03 -13.82
N THR A 417 -16.91 -6.69 -13.73
CA THR A 417 -16.94 -5.77 -14.89
C THR A 417 -15.93 -4.64 -14.71
N GLY A 418 -15.21 -4.28 -15.79
CA GLY A 418 -14.26 -3.18 -15.76
C GLY A 418 -12.81 -3.59 -15.89
N ALA A 419 -11.87 -2.76 -15.39
CA ALA A 419 -10.43 -2.97 -15.58
C ALA A 419 -9.65 -2.82 -14.28
N PHE A 420 -8.91 -3.85 -13.89
CA PHE A 420 -8.22 -3.91 -12.61
C PHE A 420 -6.74 -4.26 -12.78
N ARG A 421 -5.89 -3.67 -11.93
CA ARG A 421 -4.48 -4.02 -11.86
C ARG A 421 -4.18 -4.78 -10.59
N LEU A 422 -3.42 -5.87 -10.74
CA LEU A 422 -2.94 -6.68 -9.63
C LEU A 422 -1.46 -6.36 -9.41
N PHE A 423 -1.12 -5.83 -8.26
CA PHE A 423 0.25 -5.64 -7.80
C PHE A 423 0.62 -6.81 -6.89
N VAL A 424 1.40 -7.72 -7.43
CA VAL A 424 1.76 -8.96 -6.74
C VAL A 424 3.15 -8.83 -6.13
N GLN A 425 3.24 -9.07 -4.83
CA GLN A 425 4.49 -9.20 -4.10
C GLN A 425 4.65 -10.65 -3.63
N ASP A 426 5.63 -11.35 -4.20
CA ASP A 426 5.96 -12.71 -3.77
C ASP A 426 6.93 -12.73 -2.59
N SER A 427 6.92 -13.81 -1.81
CA SER A 427 7.84 -14.04 -0.70
C SER A 427 9.32 -14.06 -1.12
N GLY A 428 9.59 -14.28 -2.42
CA GLY A 428 10.94 -14.39 -2.99
C GLY A 428 11.54 -15.79 -2.88
N VAL A 429 10.86 -16.72 -2.24
CA VAL A 429 11.28 -18.13 -2.20
C VAL A 429 11.15 -18.73 -3.59
N SER A 430 12.26 -19.29 -4.10
CA SER A 430 12.29 -19.85 -5.44
C SER A 430 11.44 -21.12 -5.55
N PRO A 431 10.44 -21.17 -6.46
CA PRO A 431 9.62 -22.36 -6.63
C PRO A 431 10.44 -23.51 -7.21
N THR A 432 10.15 -24.72 -6.71
CA THR A 432 10.75 -25.96 -7.20
C THR A 432 9.95 -26.60 -8.34
N SER A 433 8.74 -26.09 -8.62
CA SER A 433 7.85 -26.51 -9.70
C SER A 433 7.47 -25.29 -10.56
N ASP A 434 6.98 -25.54 -11.77
CA ASP A 434 6.49 -24.49 -12.68
C ASP A 434 4.98 -24.31 -12.55
N ASP A 435 4.44 -24.58 -11.35
CA ASP A 435 3.00 -24.52 -11.13
C ASP A 435 2.50 -23.08 -11.24
N SER A 436 1.29 -22.96 -11.78
CA SER A 436 0.58 -21.69 -11.85
C SER A 436 -0.21 -21.46 -10.55
N LEU A 437 -0.25 -20.22 -10.08
CA LEU A 437 -1.01 -19.83 -8.88
C LEU A 437 -2.25 -19.03 -9.27
N LEU A 438 -3.42 -19.44 -8.77
CA LEU A 438 -4.67 -18.73 -8.98
C LEU A 438 -4.70 -17.45 -8.13
N LEU A 439 -4.91 -16.29 -8.79
CA LEU A 439 -5.03 -14.98 -8.12
C LEU A 439 -6.46 -14.45 -8.15
N VAL A 440 -7.17 -14.67 -9.26
CA VAL A 440 -8.56 -14.18 -9.43
C VAL A 440 -9.41 -15.28 -10.00
N LYS A 441 -10.63 -15.38 -9.47
CA LYS A 441 -11.70 -16.22 -10.02
C LYS A 441 -12.97 -15.39 -10.10
N THR A 442 -13.68 -15.43 -11.23
CA THR A 442 -14.97 -14.78 -11.42
C THR A 442 -16.03 -15.78 -11.86
N GLY A 443 -17.28 -15.51 -11.49
CA GLY A 443 -18.44 -16.28 -11.95
C GLY A 443 -18.93 -15.85 -13.34
N GLY A 444 -18.46 -14.71 -13.85
CA GLY A 444 -18.82 -14.15 -15.16
C GLY A 444 -18.45 -12.68 -15.26
N GLY A 445 -18.92 -12.03 -16.33
CA GLY A 445 -18.65 -10.62 -16.62
C GLY A 445 -17.54 -10.44 -17.66
N ASP A 446 -17.15 -9.19 -17.89
CA ASP A 446 -16.18 -8.77 -18.89
C ASP A 446 -14.96 -8.08 -18.27
N ALA A 447 -14.72 -8.30 -16.99
CA ALA A 447 -13.60 -7.68 -16.29
C ALA A 447 -12.26 -8.11 -16.88
N VAL A 448 -11.36 -7.13 -17.04
CA VAL A 448 -9.99 -7.34 -17.48
C VAL A 448 -9.05 -7.15 -16.29
N PHE A 449 -8.22 -8.15 -16.00
CA PHE A 449 -7.19 -8.07 -14.99
C PHE A 449 -5.82 -8.03 -15.65
N THR A 450 -4.95 -7.15 -15.17
CA THR A 450 -3.57 -7.02 -15.65
C THR A 450 -2.61 -6.93 -14.47
N LEU A 451 -1.34 -7.32 -14.64
CA LEU A 451 -0.32 -7.06 -13.63
C LEU A 451 0.09 -5.60 -13.66
N GLY A 452 0.01 -4.94 -12.50
CA GLY A 452 0.51 -3.59 -12.26
C GLY A 452 2.02 -3.54 -11.99
N ASN A 453 2.68 -4.68 -11.80
CA ASN A 453 4.11 -4.81 -11.60
C ASN A 453 4.89 -4.27 -12.81
N LYS A 454 6.10 -3.77 -12.59
CA LYS A 454 6.97 -3.23 -13.65
C LYS A 454 7.16 -4.24 -14.79
N GLY A 455 6.81 -3.84 -15.99
CA GLY A 455 6.88 -4.71 -17.17
C GLY A 455 5.79 -5.78 -17.26
N GLY A 456 4.78 -5.76 -16.38
CA GLY A 456 3.69 -6.75 -16.36
C GLY A 456 4.16 -8.15 -16.00
N ILE A 457 5.17 -8.26 -15.14
CA ILE A 457 5.79 -9.55 -14.74
C ILE A 457 6.01 -9.62 -13.23
N VAL A 458 6.01 -10.83 -12.70
CA VAL A 458 6.51 -11.17 -11.36
C VAL A 458 7.66 -12.16 -11.54
N GLU A 459 8.82 -11.86 -10.99
CA GLU A 459 9.99 -12.74 -11.09
C GLU A 459 10.00 -13.70 -9.93
N LEU A 460 9.94 -15.01 -10.25
CA LEU A 460 9.88 -16.08 -9.27
C LEU A 460 10.83 -17.20 -9.67
N GLY A 461 11.84 -17.43 -8.86
CA GLY A 461 12.81 -18.47 -9.11
C GLY A 461 13.46 -18.34 -10.50
N THR A 462 13.43 -19.42 -11.29
CA THR A 462 14.07 -19.50 -12.60
C THR A 462 13.41 -18.60 -13.65
N TRP A 463 12.09 -18.32 -13.54
CA TRP A 463 11.29 -17.78 -14.62
C TRP A 463 10.59 -16.47 -14.30
N GLU A 464 10.22 -15.71 -15.35
CA GLU A 464 9.26 -14.61 -15.30
C GLU A 464 7.84 -15.16 -15.31
N TYR A 465 7.03 -14.79 -14.33
CA TYR A 465 5.60 -15.13 -14.29
C TYR A 465 4.76 -13.96 -14.82
N ARG A 466 3.69 -14.32 -15.54
CA ARG A 466 2.72 -13.38 -16.11
C ARG A 466 1.32 -13.78 -15.73
N LEU A 467 0.41 -12.84 -15.75
CA LEU A 467 -1.00 -13.12 -15.56
C LEU A 467 -1.57 -13.74 -16.83
N LYS A 468 -2.14 -14.93 -16.69
CA LYS A 468 -2.79 -15.67 -17.78
C LYS A 468 -4.25 -15.90 -17.40
N GLU A 469 -5.16 -15.49 -18.28
CA GLU A 469 -6.57 -15.83 -18.19
C GLU A 469 -6.79 -17.21 -18.79
N ASN A 470 -7.56 -18.06 -18.15
CA ASN A 470 -8.07 -19.29 -18.71
C ASN A 470 -9.55 -19.12 -19.14
N ASN A 471 -10.03 -20.05 -19.96
CA ASN A 471 -11.38 -19.99 -20.55
C ASN A 471 -12.53 -20.10 -19.52
N SER A 472 -12.23 -20.23 -18.22
CA SER A 472 -13.22 -20.40 -17.15
C SER A 472 -13.30 -19.18 -16.21
N GLY A 473 -12.87 -17.99 -16.63
CA GLY A 473 -12.92 -16.76 -15.79
C GLY A 473 -11.97 -16.83 -14.59
N SER A 474 -10.80 -17.40 -14.80
CA SER A 474 -9.77 -17.49 -13.79
C SER A 474 -8.46 -16.91 -14.31
N TRP A 475 -7.81 -16.11 -13.50
CA TRP A 475 -6.51 -15.51 -13.81
C TRP A 475 -5.44 -16.10 -12.91
N LEU A 476 -4.45 -16.72 -13.58
CA LEU A 476 -3.36 -17.42 -12.92
C LEU A 476 -2.05 -16.69 -13.17
N LEU A 477 -1.23 -16.62 -12.14
CA LEU A 477 0.17 -16.27 -12.27
C LEU A 477 0.91 -17.49 -12.83
N SER A 478 1.45 -17.41 -14.06
CA SER A 478 2.01 -18.55 -14.79
C SER A 478 3.35 -18.20 -15.43
N PRO A 479 4.33 -19.12 -15.47
CA PRO A 479 5.61 -18.93 -16.16
C PRO A 479 5.49 -19.08 -17.69
N GLU A 480 4.34 -19.48 -18.21
CA GLU A 480 4.13 -19.72 -19.63
C GLU A 480 3.92 -18.40 -20.39
N LEU A 481 4.62 -18.23 -21.49
CA LEU A 481 4.38 -17.12 -22.41
C LEU A 481 3.16 -17.44 -23.30
N LYS A 482 2.31 -16.44 -23.55
CA LYS A 482 1.34 -16.49 -24.62
C LYS A 482 2.15 -16.61 -25.95
N PRO A 483 1.80 -17.49 -26.88
CA PRO A 483 2.44 -17.50 -28.18
C PRO A 483 2.45 -16.09 -28.77
N ALA A 484 3.59 -15.65 -29.30
CA ALA A 484 3.61 -14.39 -30.03
C ALA A 484 2.57 -14.48 -31.15
N PRO A 485 1.80 -13.43 -31.47
CA PRO A 485 0.95 -13.41 -32.61
C PRO A 485 1.80 -13.86 -33.82
N GLN A 486 1.35 -14.89 -34.51
CA GLN A 486 2.02 -15.30 -35.73
C GLN A 486 2.14 -14.08 -36.62
N PRO A 487 3.32 -13.72 -37.13
CA PRO A 487 3.40 -12.64 -38.09
C PRO A 487 2.41 -12.92 -39.20
N ASP A 488 1.65 -11.91 -39.60
CA ASP A 488 0.72 -11.99 -40.69
C ASP A 488 1.43 -12.68 -41.87
N PRO A 489 0.81 -13.67 -42.53
CA PRO A 489 1.44 -14.33 -43.67
C PRO A 489 1.86 -13.24 -44.66
N ALA A 490 3.11 -13.31 -45.10
CA ALA A 490 3.61 -12.35 -46.08
C ALA A 490 2.59 -12.23 -47.21
N PRO A 491 2.26 -11.03 -47.68
CA PRO A 491 1.32 -10.86 -48.77
C PRO A 491 1.75 -11.75 -49.91
N GLN A 492 0.84 -12.65 -50.35
CA GLN A 492 1.09 -13.45 -51.52
C GLN A 492 1.39 -12.47 -52.66
N PRO A 493 2.43 -12.74 -53.47
CA PRO A 493 2.65 -11.92 -54.65
C PRO A 493 1.38 -11.93 -55.48
N ASP A 494 0.97 -10.75 -55.91
CA ASP A 494 -0.16 -10.60 -56.82
C ASP A 494 -0.06 -11.58 -57.99
N PRO A 495 -1.13 -12.32 -58.34
CA PRO A 495 -1.11 -13.17 -59.50
C PRO A 495 -0.72 -12.34 -60.72
N ALA A 496 0.25 -12.85 -61.53
CA ALA A 496 0.66 -12.18 -62.76
C ALA A 496 -0.58 -11.83 -63.61
N PRO A 497 -0.67 -10.63 -64.20
CA PRO A 497 -1.81 -10.24 -65.01
C PRO A 497 -2.03 -11.28 -66.10
N GLN A 498 -3.22 -11.88 -66.13
CA GLN A 498 -3.66 -12.72 -67.24
C GLN A 498 -3.74 -11.86 -68.49
N PRO A 499 -3.24 -12.39 -69.67
CA PRO A 499 -3.40 -11.68 -70.92
C PRO A 499 -4.89 -11.47 -71.21
N ASP A 500 -5.23 -10.27 -71.67
CA ASP A 500 -6.58 -9.89 -72.06
C ASP A 500 -7.18 -10.89 -73.01
N PRO A 501 -8.42 -11.37 -72.83
CA PRO A 501 -9.11 -12.24 -73.79
C PRO A 501 -9.33 -11.49 -75.07
N ALA A 502 -9.05 -12.18 -76.24
CA ALA A 502 -9.31 -11.63 -77.52
C ALA A 502 -10.79 -11.21 -77.70
N PRO A 503 -11.10 -10.12 -78.38
CA PRO A 503 -12.44 -9.61 -78.55
C PRO A 503 -13.36 -10.65 -79.22
N GLN A 504 -14.43 -11.04 -78.58
CA GLN A 504 -15.48 -11.85 -79.18
C GLN A 504 -16.33 -11.01 -80.15
N PRO A 505 -16.73 -11.61 -81.36
CA PRO A 505 -17.63 -10.91 -82.26
C PRO A 505 -19.01 -10.72 -81.58
N ASP A 506 -19.65 -9.59 -81.96
CA ASP A 506 -20.96 -9.15 -81.43
C ASP A 506 -22.04 -10.22 -81.70
N PRO A 507 -22.87 -10.56 -80.74
CA PRO A 507 -23.98 -11.48 -80.94
C PRO A 507 -25.10 -10.82 -81.76
N ALA A 508 -25.61 -11.61 -82.77
CA ALA A 508 -26.76 -11.20 -83.55
C ALA A 508 -28.01 -10.92 -82.65
N PRO A 509 -28.89 -9.97 -83.09
CA PRO A 509 -30.08 -9.61 -82.27
C PRO A 509 -31.03 -10.80 -82.16
N GLN A 510 -31.42 -11.13 -80.91
CA GLN A 510 -32.46 -12.13 -80.63
C GLN A 510 -33.84 -11.49 -80.80
N PRO A 511 -34.85 -12.23 -81.28
CA PRO A 511 -36.24 -11.79 -81.35
C PRO A 511 -36.84 -11.75 -79.91
N ASP A 512 -37.83 -10.85 -79.75
CA ASP A 512 -38.54 -10.60 -78.48
C ASP A 512 -39.25 -11.86 -77.94
N PRO A 513 -39.19 -12.12 -76.64
CA PRO A 513 -39.85 -13.26 -76.03
C PRO A 513 -41.37 -13.07 -75.99
N ALA A 514 -42.10 -14.15 -76.33
CA ALA A 514 -43.57 -14.22 -76.20
C ALA A 514 -43.94 -14.19 -74.67
N PRO A 515 -45.16 -13.64 -74.36
CA PRO A 515 -45.62 -13.55 -72.96
C PRO A 515 -45.87 -14.92 -72.32
N GLN A 516 -45.27 -15.15 -71.15
CA GLN A 516 -45.45 -16.35 -70.29
C GLN A 516 -46.80 -16.34 -69.61
N PRO A 517 -47.52 -17.48 -69.51
CA PRO A 517 -48.71 -17.63 -68.71
C PRO A 517 -48.41 -17.64 -67.21
N ASP A 518 -49.35 -17.16 -66.37
CA ASP A 518 -49.24 -17.10 -64.89
C ASP A 518 -48.95 -18.45 -64.29
N PRO A 519 -48.10 -18.50 -63.25
CA PRO A 519 -47.72 -19.74 -62.54
C PRO A 519 -48.92 -20.26 -61.70
N ALA A 520 -49.12 -21.57 -61.80
CA ALA A 520 -50.08 -22.29 -60.94
C ALA A 520 -49.59 -22.32 -59.47
N PRO A 521 -50.50 -22.34 -58.50
CA PRO A 521 -50.18 -22.37 -57.08
C PRO A 521 -49.40 -23.67 -56.73
N GLN A 522 -48.25 -23.49 -56.05
CA GLN A 522 -47.46 -24.61 -55.55
C GLN A 522 -48.12 -25.30 -54.36
N PRO A 523 -48.12 -26.62 -54.27
CA PRO A 523 -48.54 -27.33 -53.06
C PRO A 523 -47.57 -27.11 -51.89
N ASP A 524 -48.09 -27.11 -50.65
CA ASP A 524 -47.31 -26.98 -49.41
C ASP A 524 -46.17 -28.03 -49.31
N PRO A 525 -44.99 -27.65 -48.79
CA PRO A 525 -43.91 -28.59 -48.64
C PRO A 525 -44.20 -29.64 -47.56
N ALA A 526 -43.96 -30.88 -47.86
CA ALA A 526 -44.01 -31.99 -46.90
C ALA A 526 -43.03 -31.78 -45.77
N PRO A 527 -43.32 -32.18 -44.52
CA PRO A 527 -42.45 -32.05 -43.37
C PRO A 527 -41.12 -32.83 -43.66
N GLN A 528 -39.99 -32.14 -43.44
CA GLN A 528 -38.67 -32.76 -43.48
C GLN A 528 -38.49 -33.76 -42.34
N PRO A 529 -37.91 -34.92 -42.57
CA PRO A 529 -37.50 -35.81 -41.48
C PRO A 529 -36.42 -35.19 -40.64
N ASP A 530 -36.43 -35.43 -39.33
CA ASP A 530 -35.39 -35.02 -38.36
C ASP A 530 -33.99 -35.45 -38.83
N PRO A 531 -32.99 -34.58 -38.71
CA PRO A 531 -31.61 -34.92 -39.04
C PRO A 531 -31.10 -36.07 -38.15
N ALA A 532 -30.55 -37.09 -38.79
CA ALA A 532 -29.86 -38.17 -38.09
C ALA A 532 -28.77 -37.61 -37.14
N PRO A 533 -28.56 -38.18 -35.94
CA PRO A 533 -27.50 -37.74 -35.05
C PRO A 533 -26.13 -37.79 -35.77
N GLN A 534 -25.43 -36.68 -35.75
CA GLN A 534 -24.04 -36.60 -36.24
C GLN A 534 -23.19 -37.57 -35.40
N PRO A 535 -22.31 -38.34 -36.01
CA PRO A 535 -21.31 -39.10 -35.26
C PRO A 535 -20.39 -38.13 -34.53
N ASP A 536 -20.01 -38.50 -33.30
CA ASP A 536 -19.07 -37.76 -32.48
C ASP A 536 -17.81 -37.42 -33.30
N PRO A 537 -17.28 -36.20 -33.18
CA PRO A 537 -16.05 -35.84 -33.93
C PRO A 537 -14.94 -36.78 -33.48
N ALA A 538 -14.24 -37.36 -34.42
CA ALA A 538 -13.04 -38.14 -34.18
C ALA A 538 -12.07 -37.30 -33.33
N PRO A 539 -11.36 -37.90 -32.34
CA PRO A 539 -10.38 -37.16 -31.55
C PRO A 539 -9.40 -36.44 -32.52
N GLN A 540 -9.34 -35.10 -32.41
CA GLN A 540 -8.37 -34.32 -33.10
C GLN A 540 -6.97 -34.84 -32.74
N PRO A 541 -6.07 -35.01 -33.70
CA PRO A 541 -4.69 -35.31 -33.37
C PRO A 541 -4.19 -34.21 -32.43
N GLU A 542 -3.62 -34.57 -31.29
CA GLU A 542 -2.92 -33.64 -30.42
C GLU A 542 -1.93 -32.86 -31.30
N LEU A 543 -2.13 -31.56 -31.40
CA LEU A 543 -1.14 -30.68 -32.01
C LEU A 543 0.15 -30.86 -31.21
N PRO A 544 1.30 -30.98 -31.89
CA PRO A 544 2.60 -31.08 -31.23
C PRO A 544 2.67 -29.93 -30.22
N ALA A 545 3.05 -30.21 -28.97
CA ALA A 545 3.24 -29.21 -27.94
C ALA A 545 4.13 -28.10 -28.53
N GLU A 546 3.52 -26.95 -28.85
CA GLU A 546 4.27 -25.78 -29.26
C GLU A 546 5.27 -25.48 -28.15
N ASN A 547 6.54 -25.35 -28.48
CA ASN A 547 7.62 -24.95 -27.61
C ASN A 547 7.29 -23.55 -27.04
N ILE A 548 6.60 -23.49 -25.92
CA ILE A 548 6.30 -22.27 -25.19
C ILE A 548 7.63 -21.78 -24.63
N LYS A 549 8.21 -20.76 -25.26
CA LYS A 549 9.47 -20.16 -24.81
C LYS A 549 9.21 -19.40 -23.51
N ARG A 550 9.71 -19.93 -22.41
CA ARG A 550 9.75 -19.26 -21.12
C ARG A 550 10.85 -18.22 -21.11
N ARG A 551 10.67 -17.15 -20.36
CA ARG A 551 11.72 -16.13 -20.14
C ARG A 551 12.35 -16.33 -18.78
N ILE A 552 13.70 -16.37 -18.77
CA ILE A 552 14.47 -16.46 -17.52
C ILE A 552 14.25 -15.20 -16.65
N SER A 553 14.23 -15.36 -15.33
CA SER A 553 14.19 -14.24 -14.39
C SER A 553 15.49 -13.43 -14.41
N ALA A 554 15.50 -12.22 -13.86
CA ALA A 554 16.71 -11.43 -13.72
C ALA A 554 17.75 -12.12 -12.82
N SER A 555 17.30 -12.81 -11.76
CA SER A 555 18.17 -13.62 -10.89
C SER A 555 18.83 -14.77 -11.64
N THR A 556 18.08 -15.48 -12.48
CA THR A 556 18.65 -16.53 -13.36
C THR A 556 19.65 -15.94 -14.35
N ALA A 557 19.30 -14.81 -15.00
CA ALA A 557 20.21 -14.14 -15.92
C ALA A 557 21.50 -13.71 -15.22
N ALA A 558 21.44 -13.23 -13.98
CA ALA A 558 22.65 -12.86 -13.21
C ALA A 558 23.58 -14.07 -12.98
N VAL A 559 23.03 -15.23 -12.61
CA VAL A 559 23.81 -16.48 -12.46
C VAL A 559 24.45 -16.90 -13.78
N LEU A 560 23.68 -16.93 -14.86
CA LEU A 560 24.16 -17.31 -16.19
C LEU A 560 25.22 -16.35 -16.71
N ASN A 561 25.06 -15.05 -16.49
CA ASN A 561 26.03 -14.04 -16.85
C ASN A 561 27.37 -14.28 -16.13
N MET A 562 27.33 -14.46 -14.82
CA MET A 562 28.54 -14.68 -14.04
C MET A 562 29.23 -15.99 -14.38
N ALA A 563 28.52 -17.04 -14.71
CA ALA A 563 29.09 -18.32 -15.14
C ALA A 563 29.87 -18.22 -16.47
N ALA A 564 29.54 -17.25 -17.34
CA ALA A 564 30.18 -17.03 -18.63
C ALA A 564 31.44 -16.13 -18.57
N VAL A 565 31.72 -15.49 -17.42
CA VAL A 565 32.77 -14.46 -17.32
C VAL A 565 34.18 -15.05 -17.29
N GLN A 566 34.41 -16.19 -16.62
CA GLN A 566 35.73 -16.72 -16.34
C GLN A 566 36.58 -17.01 -17.62
N PRO A 567 36.03 -17.62 -18.66
CA PRO A 567 36.77 -17.83 -19.94
C PRO A 567 37.21 -16.50 -20.57
N LEU A 568 36.39 -15.45 -20.46
CA LEU A 568 36.69 -14.11 -21.00
C LEU A 568 37.83 -13.42 -20.24
N VAL A 569 37.85 -13.55 -18.92
CA VAL A 569 38.93 -13.03 -18.06
C VAL A 569 40.22 -13.78 -18.38
N PHE A 570 40.18 -15.11 -18.44
CA PHE A 570 41.33 -15.94 -18.79
C PHE A 570 41.89 -15.55 -20.17
N ASP A 571 41.05 -15.37 -21.17
CA ASP A 571 41.45 -15.01 -22.54
C ASP A 571 42.06 -13.61 -22.61
N ALA A 572 41.50 -12.64 -21.96
CA ALA A 572 42.01 -11.26 -21.90
C ALA A 572 43.41 -11.18 -21.27
N GLU A 573 43.68 -11.94 -20.22
CA GLU A 573 44.98 -12.04 -19.57
C GLU A 573 45.98 -12.80 -20.48
N LEU A 574 45.59 -13.92 -21.07
CA LEU A 574 46.40 -14.73 -21.99
C LEU A 574 46.88 -13.92 -23.18
N GLU A 575 46.04 -13.09 -23.77
CA GLU A 575 46.39 -12.31 -24.96
C GLU A 575 47.56 -11.34 -24.72
N ASN A 576 47.76 -10.83 -23.50
CA ASN A 576 48.92 -9.98 -23.17
C ASN A 576 50.23 -10.76 -23.09
N VAL A 577 50.18 -12.01 -22.66
CA VAL A 577 51.35 -12.90 -22.65
C VAL A 577 51.69 -13.32 -24.12
N ARG A 578 50.73 -13.52 -24.98
CA ARG A 578 50.91 -13.74 -26.43
C ARG A 578 51.58 -12.53 -27.09
N GLU A 579 51.12 -11.30 -26.80
CA GLU A 579 51.73 -10.07 -27.29
C GLU A 579 53.18 -9.94 -26.78
N ARG A 580 53.49 -10.36 -25.55
CA ARG A 580 54.83 -10.40 -25.02
C ARG A 580 55.73 -11.36 -25.83
N LEU A 581 55.29 -12.60 -26.10
CA LEU A 581 56.04 -13.56 -26.93
C LEU A 581 56.26 -13.05 -28.35
N GLN A 582 55.26 -12.36 -28.93
CA GLN A 582 55.41 -11.71 -30.23
C GLN A 582 56.48 -10.61 -30.19
N ALA A 583 56.48 -9.74 -29.16
CA ALA A 583 57.47 -8.69 -28.97
C ALA A 583 58.85 -9.26 -28.83
N ARG A 584 59.04 -10.41 -28.16
CA ARG A 584 60.34 -11.10 -27.99
C ARG A 584 60.89 -11.60 -29.34
N LYS A 585 60.04 -12.11 -30.24
CA LYS A 585 60.41 -12.54 -31.57
C LYS A 585 60.91 -11.38 -32.47
N MET A 586 60.38 -10.18 -32.19
CA MET A 586 60.73 -8.99 -32.97
C MET A 586 61.99 -8.28 -32.54
N ALA A 587 62.21 -8.12 -31.21
CA ALA A 587 63.23 -7.19 -30.67
C ALA A 587 64.09 -7.72 -29.50
N GLY A 588 63.99 -9.02 -29.10
CA GLY A 588 64.63 -9.52 -27.90
C GLY A 588 66.03 -10.04 -28.11
N ARG A 589 66.99 -9.58 -27.25
CA ARG A 589 68.37 -10.17 -27.22
C ARG A 589 68.83 -10.60 -25.83
N ASP A 590 68.22 -10.06 -24.77
CA ASP A 590 68.68 -10.22 -23.39
C ASP A 590 67.54 -10.66 -22.47
N ASP A 591 67.82 -11.07 -21.25
CA ASP A 591 66.87 -11.34 -20.18
C ASP A 591 66.09 -10.04 -19.84
N SER A 592 64.86 -10.15 -19.51
CA SER A 592 64.07 -8.91 -19.23
C SER A 592 62.97 -9.07 -18.22
N LEU A 593 62.73 -7.98 -17.51
CA LEU A 593 61.54 -7.72 -16.68
C LEU A 593 60.53 -6.95 -17.55
N TRP A 594 59.26 -7.33 -17.52
CA TRP A 594 58.22 -6.67 -18.32
C TRP A 594 56.97 -6.44 -17.53
N MET A 595 56.20 -5.42 -17.90
CA MET A 595 54.93 -5.07 -17.32
C MET A 595 53.98 -4.61 -18.42
N THR A 596 52.72 -4.99 -18.29
CA THR A 596 51.66 -4.62 -19.23
C THR A 596 50.40 -4.30 -18.50
N GLN A 597 49.79 -3.12 -18.78
CA GLN A 597 48.48 -2.72 -18.36
C GLN A 597 47.56 -2.86 -19.59
N TYR A 598 46.35 -3.35 -19.35
CA TYR A 598 45.38 -3.54 -20.40
C TYR A 598 43.97 -3.23 -19.92
N ASN A 599 43.12 -2.88 -20.90
CA ASN A 599 41.69 -2.70 -20.72
C ASN A 599 40.94 -3.26 -21.91
N THR A 600 39.81 -3.88 -21.66
CA THR A 600 38.94 -4.40 -22.74
C THR A 600 37.48 -4.26 -22.35
N ARG A 601 36.63 -4.07 -23.35
CA ARG A 601 35.18 -4.10 -23.19
C ARG A 601 34.61 -5.21 -24.04
N ASN A 602 33.67 -5.97 -23.44
CA ASN A 602 32.94 -7.01 -24.12
C ASN A 602 31.44 -6.78 -23.99
N ASN A 603 30.69 -7.02 -25.06
CA ASN A 603 29.23 -7.19 -25.02
C ASN A 603 29.00 -8.68 -25.25
N VAL A 604 28.31 -9.35 -24.36
CA VAL A 604 28.18 -10.80 -24.33
C VAL A 604 26.73 -11.20 -24.32
N SER A 605 26.40 -12.19 -25.15
CA SER A 605 25.11 -12.86 -25.21
C SER A 605 25.33 -14.36 -25.19
N THR A 606 24.84 -15.05 -24.16
CA THR A 606 24.99 -16.50 -24.00
C THR A 606 23.92 -17.26 -24.77
N SER A 607 24.16 -18.52 -25.08
CA SER A 607 23.17 -19.40 -25.73
C SER A 607 21.89 -19.59 -24.86
N ALA A 608 21.99 -19.41 -23.56
CA ALA A 608 20.87 -19.43 -22.61
C ALA A 608 20.00 -18.14 -22.63
N GLY A 609 20.39 -17.11 -23.39
CA GLY A 609 19.66 -15.84 -23.50
C GLY A 609 19.93 -14.86 -22.37
N ALA A 610 21.05 -15.02 -21.66
CA ALA A 610 21.55 -14.03 -20.72
C ALA A 610 22.53 -13.08 -21.43
N GLU A 611 22.46 -11.79 -21.13
CA GLU A 611 23.26 -10.75 -21.78
C GLU A 611 23.88 -9.83 -20.73
N PHE A 612 25.14 -9.42 -21.01
CA PHE A 612 25.86 -8.49 -20.15
C PHE A 612 26.91 -7.67 -20.89
N LYS A 613 27.31 -6.59 -20.27
CA LYS A 613 28.47 -5.81 -20.69
C LYS A 613 29.58 -5.99 -19.66
N GLN A 614 30.78 -6.31 -20.12
CA GLN A 614 31.96 -6.49 -19.27
C GLN A 614 32.97 -5.38 -19.57
N THR A 615 33.46 -4.73 -18.53
CA THR A 615 34.66 -3.87 -18.59
C THR A 615 35.74 -4.50 -17.72
N LEU A 616 36.81 -4.94 -18.34
CA LEU A 616 37.89 -5.66 -17.68
C LEU A 616 39.18 -4.86 -17.81
N GLY A 617 39.84 -4.61 -16.70
CA GLY A 617 41.19 -4.00 -16.64
C GLY A 617 42.14 -4.80 -15.79
N GLY A 618 43.40 -4.79 -16.14
CA GLY A 618 44.39 -5.54 -15.38
C GLY A 618 45.85 -5.12 -15.60
N LEU A 619 46.69 -5.64 -14.75
CA LEU A 619 48.11 -5.47 -14.78
C LEU A 619 48.80 -6.85 -14.74
N ILE A 620 49.72 -7.06 -15.66
CA ILE A 620 50.57 -8.27 -15.74
C ILE A 620 52.02 -7.85 -15.61
N MET A 621 52.76 -8.59 -14.81
CA MET A 621 54.20 -8.44 -14.68
C MET A 621 54.88 -9.79 -14.82
N GLY A 622 56.02 -9.82 -15.49
CA GLY A 622 56.75 -11.07 -15.70
C GLY A 622 58.25 -10.86 -15.94
N ILE A 623 58.93 -11.93 -15.86
CA ILE A 623 60.38 -12.03 -16.17
C ILE A 623 60.60 -13.13 -17.20
N ASP A 624 61.48 -12.89 -18.15
CA ASP A 624 61.84 -13.91 -19.14
C ASP A 624 63.35 -13.92 -19.40
N ARG A 625 63.78 -15.09 -19.79
CA ARG A 625 65.13 -15.36 -20.19
C ARG A 625 65.18 -15.79 -21.67
N LEU A 626 66.13 -15.25 -22.41
CA LEU A 626 66.38 -15.63 -23.77
C LEU A 626 67.68 -16.50 -23.88
N SER A 627 67.61 -17.68 -24.43
CA SER A 627 68.73 -18.56 -24.69
C SER A 627 68.94 -18.68 -26.22
N GLN A 628 70.14 -18.41 -26.64
CA GLN A 628 70.53 -18.53 -28.05
C GLN A 628 71.18 -19.90 -28.31
N TYR A 629 70.80 -20.57 -29.38
CA TYR A 629 71.36 -21.83 -29.86
C TYR A 629 71.88 -21.62 -31.31
N GLU A 630 72.64 -22.55 -31.88
CA GLU A 630 73.25 -22.39 -33.23
C GLU A 630 72.21 -22.00 -34.33
N LYS A 631 71.03 -22.58 -34.29
CA LYS A 631 70.00 -22.39 -35.32
C LYS A 631 68.63 -21.99 -34.77
N SER A 632 68.56 -21.70 -33.45
CA SER A 632 67.30 -21.34 -32.80
C SER A 632 67.48 -20.45 -31.61
N SER A 633 66.47 -19.76 -31.18
CA SER A 633 66.40 -19.06 -29.92
C SER A 633 65.26 -19.58 -29.10
N GLY A 634 65.45 -19.70 -27.79
CA GLY A 634 64.44 -20.16 -26.87
C GLY A 634 64.14 -19.08 -25.81
N THR A 635 62.93 -18.71 -25.58
CA THR A 635 62.42 -17.83 -24.51
C THR A 635 61.76 -18.68 -23.45
N LEU A 636 62.10 -18.48 -22.18
CA LEU A 636 61.41 -19.07 -21.04
C LEU A 636 61.04 -17.96 -20.07
N GLY A 637 59.81 -17.88 -19.64
CA GLY A 637 59.34 -16.84 -18.73
C GLY A 637 58.25 -17.28 -17.76
N ALA A 638 58.09 -16.45 -16.73
CA ALA A 638 57.00 -16.58 -15.76
C ALA A 638 56.34 -15.22 -15.53
N PHE A 639 55.08 -15.24 -15.13
CA PHE A 639 54.31 -14.03 -14.91
C PHE A 639 53.30 -14.18 -13.76
N PHE A 640 52.90 -13.03 -13.25
CA PHE A 640 51.80 -12.85 -12.32
C PHE A 640 50.88 -11.76 -12.87
N SER A 641 49.57 -11.90 -12.68
CA SER A 641 48.58 -10.93 -13.13
C SER A 641 47.51 -10.72 -12.05
N TYR A 642 47.05 -9.48 -11.96
CA TYR A 642 45.82 -9.12 -11.30
C TYR A 642 44.88 -8.42 -12.31
N SER A 643 43.62 -8.81 -12.31
CA SER A 643 42.58 -8.15 -13.11
C SER A 643 41.28 -7.99 -12.34
N HIS A 644 40.58 -6.91 -12.66
CA HIS A 644 39.27 -6.59 -12.14
C HIS A 644 38.31 -6.41 -13.29
N SER A 645 37.17 -7.09 -13.19
CA SER A 645 36.11 -7.12 -14.20
C SER A 645 34.79 -6.64 -13.61
N ASN A 646 34.25 -5.55 -14.14
CA ASN A 646 32.89 -5.09 -13.85
C ASN A 646 31.94 -5.62 -14.92
N ILE A 647 30.81 -6.16 -14.49
CA ILE A 647 29.79 -6.81 -15.31
C ILE A 647 28.45 -6.14 -15.09
N ASP A 648 27.90 -5.50 -16.11
CA ASP A 648 26.59 -4.86 -16.07
C ASP A 648 25.57 -5.83 -16.71
N PHE A 649 24.61 -6.34 -15.94
CA PHE A 649 23.60 -7.27 -16.43
C PHE A 649 22.50 -6.52 -17.18
N SER A 650 22.14 -6.97 -18.38
CA SER A 650 21.10 -6.33 -19.19
C SER A 650 19.70 -6.35 -18.56
N ARG A 651 19.44 -7.29 -17.64
CA ARG A 651 18.17 -7.42 -16.90
C ARG A 651 18.17 -6.75 -15.54
N GLY A 652 19.22 -6.02 -15.20
CA GLY A 652 19.38 -5.31 -13.92
C GLY A 652 20.33 -6.00 -12.96
N GLY A 653 20.99 -5.17 -12.16
CA GLY A 653 22.07 -5.60 -11.29
C GLY A 653 23.45 -5.56 -11.95
N GLU A 654 24.45 -5.92 -11.19
CA GLU A 654 25.85 -5.90 -11.58
C GLU A 654 26.60 -7.08 -10.96
N GLY A 655 27.75 -7.39 -11.49
CA GLY A 655 28.68 -8.32 -10.89
C GLY A 655 30.10 -7.81 -10.99
N HIS A 656 31.02 -8.37 -10.23
CA HIS A 656 32.43 -8.16 -10.43
C HIS A 656 33.24 -9.42 -10.15
N VAL A 657 34.35 -9.53 -10.82
CA VAL A 657 35.28 -10.65 -10.70
C VAL A 657 36.69 -10.10 -10.52
N ASP A 658 37.31 -10.44 -9.40
CA ASP A 658 38.73 -10.24 -9.18
C ASP A 658 39.47 -11.53 -9.54
N SER A 659 40.49 -11.41 -10.40
CA SER A 659 41.31 -12.55 -10.85
C SER A 659 42.77 -12.34 -10.47
N TYR A 660 43.32 -13.33 -9.83
CA TYR A 660 44.73 -13.46 -9.55
C TYR A 660 45.27 -14.63 -10.35
N SER A 661 46.21 -14.38 -11.28
CA SER A 661 46.75 -15.45 -12.08
C SER A 661 48.25 -15.49 -12.03
N PHE A 662 48.78 -16.70 -12.21
CA PHE A 662 50.21 -16.94 -12.37
C PHE A 662 50.41 -17.99 -13.47
N GLY A 663 51.54 -17.89 -14.15
CA GLY A 663 51.84 -18.83 -15.24
C GLY A 663 53.25 -18.75 -15.72
N ALA A 664 53.53 -19.67 -16.64
CA ALA A 664 54.81 -19.74 -17.31
C ALA A 664 54.59 -19.82 -18.81
N TYR A 665 55.57 -19.39 -19.57
CA TYR A 665 55.52 -19.48 -21.01
C TYR A 665 56.89 -19.86 -21.58
N ALA A 666 56.90 -20.53 -22.75
CA ALA A 666 58.09 -20.87 -23.50
C ALA A 666 57.83 -20.56 -24.98
N GLY A 667 58.83 -19.99 -25.65
CA GLY A 667 58.78 -19.74 -27.08
C GLY A 667 60.06 -20.31 -27.70
N LEU A 668 59.93 -20.97 -28.83
CA LEU A 668 61.05 -21.46 -29.64
C LEU A 668 60.93 -20.81 -31.03
N GLN A 669 62.02 -20.21 -31.50
CA GLN A 669 62.12 -19.65 -32.85
C GLN A 669 63.34 -20.22 -33.59
N HIS A 670 63.13 -20.80 -34.76
CA HIS A 670 64.15 -21.36 -35.61
C HIS A 670 64.57 -20.36 -36.69
N GLU A 671 65.83 -20.47 -37.21
CA GLU A 671 66.38 -19.62 -38.31
C GLU A 671 65.54 -19.63 -39.57
N SER A 672 64.82 -20.73 -39.86
CA SER A 672 63.88 -20.82 -40.98
C SER A 672 62.66 -19.94 -40.86
N GLY A 673 62.48 -19.24 -39.74
CA GLY A 673 61.26 -18.46 -39.38
C GLY A 673 60.15 -19.26 -38.67
N PHE A 674 60.31 -20.61 -38.59
CA PHE A 674 59.35 -21.41 -37.81
C PHE A 674 59.42 -21.06 -36.32
N TYR A 675 58.25 -20.98 -35.67
CA TYR A 675 58.19 -20.79 -34.19
C TYR A 675 57.11 -21.65 -33.55
N LEU A 676 57.29 -21.89 -32.26
CA LEU A 676 56.36 -22.57 -31.38
C LEU A 676 56.30 -21.84 -30.05
N ASP A 677 55.13 -21.34 -29.69
CA ASP A 677 54.88 -20.70 -28.38
C ASP A 677 53.96 -21.57 -27.56
N SER A 678 54.23 -21.70 -26.29
CA SER A 678 53.39 -22.37 -25.31
C SER A 678 53.23 -21.54 -24.06
N ILE A 679 52.02 -21.47 -23.50
CA ILE A 679 51.69 -20.74 -22.26
C ILE A 679 50.83 -21.67 -21.42
N ALA A 680 51.15 -21.75 -20.12
CA ALA A 680 50.32 -22.42 -19.14
C ALA A 680 50.06 -21.46 -17.99
N LYS A 681 48.84 -21.33 -17.58
CA LYS A 681 48.45 -20.43 -16.47
C LYS A 681 47.34 -21.00 -15.63
N ALA A 682 47.32 -20.54 -14.34
CA ALA A 682 46.27 -20.83 -13.39
C ALA A 682 45.68 -19.50 -12.83
N ASN A 683 44.38 -19.49 -12.57
CA ASN A 683 43.63 -18.37 -12.03
C ASN A 683 42.96 -18.74 -10.71
N LEU A 684 42.87 -17.76 -9.80
CA LEU A 684 41.97 -17.74 -8.67
C LEU A 684 40.99 -16.60 -8.91
N PHE A 685 39.68 -16.94 -8.97
CA PHE A 685 38.63 -15.95 -9.18
C PHE A 685 37.85 -15.73 -7.90
N ASP A 686 37.68 -14.48 -7.52
CA ASP A 686 36.75 -14.05 -6.48
C ASP A 686 35.53 -13.37 -7.17
N ASN A 687 34.37 -13.98 -7.05
CA ASN A 687 33.19 -13.62 -7.83
C ASN A 687 32.10 -13.05 -6.93
N HIS A 688 31.58 -11.91 -7.27
CA HIS A 688 30.52 -11.21 -6.56
C HIS A 688 29.35 -10.93 -7.51
N VAL A 689 28.15 -11.37 -7.12
CA VAL A 689 26.90 -11.18 -7.84
C VAL A 689 26.02 -10.23 -7.06
N LYS A 690 25.53 -9.17 -7.68
CA LYS A 690 24.54 -8.24 -7.13
C LYS A 690 23.37 -8.14 -8.11
N GLY A 691 22.56 -9.19 -8.13
CA GLY A 691 21.37 -9.25 -8.95
C GLY A 691 20.25 -8.36 -8.42
N ARG A 692 19.47 -7.76 -9.31
CA ARG A 692 18.27 -7.02 -8.95
C ARG A 692 17.07 -7.60 -9.65
N MET A 693 16.09 -8.03 -8.87
CA MET A 693 14.79 -8.45 -9.37
C MET A 693 13.99 -7.24 -9.87
N ASN A 694 13.06 -7.44 -10.78
CA ASN A 694 12.15 -6.37 -11.24
C ASN A 694 11.27 -5.79 -10.11
N SER A 695 11.02 -6.57 -9.08
CA SER A 695 10.36 -6.13 -7.83
C SER A 695 11.20 -5.13 -7.02
N GLY A 696 12.49 -4.97 -7.35
CA GLY A 696 13.47 -4.18 -6.59
C GLY A 696 14.22 -4.98 -5.51
N GLY A 697 13.85 -6.24 -5.29
CA GLY A 697 14.53 -7.13 -4.35
C GLY A 697 15.95 -7.50 -4.80
N ALA A 698 16.84 -7.78 -3.84
CA ALA A 698 18.20 -8.20 -4.09
C ALA A 698 18.29 -9.72 -4.35
N ALA A 699 19.24 -10.11 -5.21
CA ALA A 699 19.63 -11.49 -5.47
C ALA A 699 21.16 -11.57 -5.46
N ASP A 700 21.76 -11.41 -4.28
CA ASP A 700 23.20 -11.28 -4.10
C ASP A 700 23.84 -12.63 -3.75
N GLY A 701 25.08 -12.83 -4.22
CA GLY A 701 25.85 -14.03 -3.91
C GLY A 701 27.34 -13.86 -4.13
N ASP A 702 28.15 -14.52 -3.33
CA ASP A 702 29.60 -14.50 -3.39
C ASP A 702 30.13 -15.93 -3.49
N TYR A 703 31.11 -16.14 -4.37
CA TYR A 703 31.73 -17.45 -4.50
C TYR A 703 33.14 -17.37 -5.09
N ARG A 704 33.94 -18.40 -4.87
CA ARG A 704 35.31 -18.51 -5.35
C ARG A 704 35.49 -19.70 -6.26
N THR A 705 36.25 -19.50 -7.36
CA THR A 705 36.54 -20.54 -8.31
C THR A 705 38.03 -20.55 -8.69
N ARG A 706 38.46 -21.65 -9.26
CA ARG A 706 39.81 -21.82 -9.78
C ARG A 706 39.73 -22.18 -11.25
N GLY A 707 40.72 -21.71 -12.02
CA GLY A 707 40.85 -22.07 -13.43
C GLY A 707 42.24 -22.43 -13.78
N ILE A 708 42.40 -23.32 -14.71
CA ILE A 708 43.69 -23.69 -15.35
C ILE A 708 43.52 -23.74 -16.85
N GLY A 709 44.53 -23.29 -17.56
CA GLY A 709 44.48 -23.39 -19.01
C GLY A 709 45.86 -23.31 -19.65
N ALA A 710 45.87 -23.69 -20.91
CA ALA A 710 47.07 -23.70 -21.74
C ALA A 710 46.79 -23.15 -23.14
N HIS A 711 47.82 -22.62 -23.74
CA HIS A 711 47.79 -22.10 -25.11
C HIS A 711 49.03 -22.62 -25.87
N LEU A 712 48.81 -23.01 -27.12
CA LEU A 712 49.86 -23.44 -28.06
C LEU A 712 49.63 -22.66 -29.36
N GLU A 713 50.69 -21.96 -29.83
CA GLU A 713 50.63 -21.22 -31.10
C GLU A 713 51.89 -21.65 -31.93
N SER A 714 51.67 -21.95 -33.18
CA SER A 714 52.74 -22.28 -34.12
C SER A 714 52.53 -21.54 -35.43
N GLY A 715 53.65 -21.11 -36.04
CA GLY A 715 53.60 -20.39 -37.29
C GLY A 715 55.00 -20.26 -37.92
N ILE A 716 55.01 -19.55 -39.00
CA ILE A 716 56.26 -19.28 -39.74
C ILE A 716 56.32 -17.77 -40.03
N ARG A 717 57.42 -17.14 -39.62
CA ARG A 717 57.70 -15.74 -39.89
C ARG A 717 58.51 -15.65 -41.23
N LEU A 718 57.87 -15.15 -42.25
CA LEU A 718 58.41 -14.90 -43.56
C LEU A 718 58.84 -13.44 -43.65
N SER A 719 60.18 -13.18 -43.59
CA SER A 719 60.67 -11.80 -43.58
C SER A 719 61.34 -11.48 -44.95
N ASN A 720 61.04 -10.32 -45.48
CA ASN A 720 61.61 -9.72 -46.66
C ASN A 720 61.99 -8.27 -46.40
N ASN A 721 63.31 -8.01 -46.21
CA ASN A 721 63.84 -6.69 -45.80
C ASN A 721 63.20 -6.14 -44.54
N LYS A 722 62.30 -5.13 -44.65
CA LYS A 722 61.62 -4.44 -43.55
C LYS A 722 60.28 -5.03 -43.23
N TRP A 723 59.67 -5.84 -44.12
CA TRP A 723 58.41 -6.45 -43.95
C TRP A 723 58.51 -7.89 -43.45
N SER A 724 57.59 -8.27 -42.59
CA SER A 724 57.34 -9.66 -42.24
C SER A 724 55.88 -10.01 -42.32
N ALA A 725 55.60 -11.24 -42.77
CA ALA A 725 54.27 -11.85 -42.74
C ALA A 725 54.35 -13.15 -41.91
N THR A 726 53.43 -13.35 -41.03
CA THR A 726 53.45 -14.48 -40.10
C THR A 726 52.12 -15.19 -40.09
N PRO A 727 51.87 -16.13 -41.01
CA PRO A 727 50.75 -17.05 -40.87
C PRO A 727 50.96 -17.97 -39.69
N TYR A 728 49.86 -18.19 -38.89
CA TYR A 728 49.91 -19.00 -37.69
C TYR A 728 48.59 -19.74 -37.44
N MET A 729 48.69 -20.78 -36.60
CA MET A 729 47.59 -21.50 -36.01
C MET A 729 47.77 -21.58 -34.50
N ALA A 730 46.69 -21.53 -33.72
CA ALA A 730 46.76 -21.63 -32.28
C ALA A 730 45.57 -22.43 -31.71
N PHE A 731 45.88 -23.07 -30.60
CA PHE A 731 44.86 -23.77 -29.77
C PHE A 731 44.95 -23.26 -28.32
N THR A 732 43.78 -23.01 -27.73
CA THR A 732 43.66 -22.57 -26.36
C THR A 732 42.64 -23.43 -25.63
N GLY A 733 43.04 -24.02 -24.51
CA GLY A 733 42.14 -24.78 -23.64
C GLY A 733 42.08 -24.13 -22.24
N PHE A 734 40.95 -24.05 -21.67
CA PHE A 734 40.73 -23.60 -20.30
C PHE A 734 39.66 -24.46 -19.63
N THR A 735 39.82 -24.72 -18.34
CA THR A 735 38.80 -25.34 -17.47
C THR A 735 38.73 -24.59 -16.16
N GLY A 736 37.48 -24.23 -15.79
CA GLY A 736 37.14 -23.60 -14.51
C GLY A 736 36.43 -24.59 -13.59
N SER A 737 36.71 -24.53 -12.29
CA SER A 737 36.11 -25.46 -11.34
C SER A 737 34.58 -25.28 -11.21
N ALA A 738 33.86 -26.39 -11.08
CA ALA A 738 32.44 -26.38 -10.74
C ALA A 738 32.19 -25.67 -9.38
N GLN A 739 31.04 -25.05 -9.25
CA GLN A 739 30.65 -24.31 -8.04
C GLN A 739 29.17 -24.36 -7.77
N LYS A 740 28.82 -24.60 -6.51
CA LYS A 740 27.45 -24.47 -6.00
C LYS A 740 27.35 -23.33 -5.01
N TYR A 741 26.37 -22.47 -5.17
CA TYR A 741 26.11 -21.36 -4.25
C TYR A 741 24.61 -20.99 -4.26
N ALA A 742 24.20 -20.21 -3.26
CA ALA A 742 22.85 -19.68 -3.17
C ALA A 742 22.87 -18.15 -3.22
N LEU A 743 21.87 -17.58 -3.87
CA LEU A 743 21.61 -16.15 -3.82
C LEU A 743 20.79 -15.78 -2.58
N SER A 744 20.82 -14.51 -2.18
CA SER A 744 20.09 -13.98 -1.02
C SER A 744 18.57 -14.16 -1.10
N ASN A 745 17.99 -14.29 -2.29
CA ASN A 745 16.59 -14.59 -2.52
C ASN A 745 16.25 -16.10 -2.48
N GLY A 746 17.20 -16.96 -2.07
CA GLY A 746 17.02 -18.40 -1.93
C GLY A 746 17.24 -19.23 -3.21
N MET A 747 17.53 -18.59 -4.35
CA MET A 747 17.84 -19.30 -5.61
C MET A 747 19.11 -20.13 -5.44
N GLN A 748 19.07 -21.39 -5.85
CA GLN A 748 20.22 -22.29 -5.88
C GLN A 748 20.86 -22.26 -7.27
N ALA A 749 22.17 -22.04 -7.32
CA ALA A 749 22.96 -22.08 -8.53
C ALA A 749 23.97 -23.22 -8.47
N ASP A 750 23.98 -24.09 -9.47
CA ASP A 750 24.92 -25.17 -9.67
C ASP A 750 25.59 -24.99 -11.03
N VAL A 751 26.78 -24.44 -11.04
CA VAL A 751 27.59 -24.21 -12.24
C VAL A 751 28.50 -25.39 -12.39
N ASP A 752 28.34 -26.15 -13.47
CA ASP A 752 29.22 -27.26 -13.82
C ASP A 752 30.63 -26.73 -14.14
N THR A 753 31.57 -27.66 -14.31
CA THR A 753 32.92 -27.32 -14.75
C THR A 753 32.85 -26.55 -16.08
N THR A 754 33.35 -25.32 -16.07
CA THR A 754 33.36 -24.45 -17.27
C THR A 754 34.53 -24.85 -18.18
N HIS A 755 34.22 -25.01 -19.46
CA HIS A 755 35.20 -25.36 -20.49
C HIS A 755 35.27 -24.30 -21.59
N MET A 756 36.50 -24.05 -22.09
CA MET A 756 36.78 -23.32 -23.33
C MET A 756 37.79 -24.12 -24.13
N LEU A 757 37.49 -24.38 -25.36
CA LEU A 757 38.40 -25.00 -26.33
C LEU A 757 38.31 -24.21 -27.63
N ARG A 758 39.38 -23.47 -27.92
CA ARG A 758 39.38 -22.56 -29.07
C ARG A 758 40.47 -22.90 -30.03
N ALA A 759 40.12 -22.96 -31.30
CA ALA A 759 41.04 -22.98 -32.44
C ALA A 759 41.11 -21.59 -33.08
N GLU A 760 42.28 -21.18 -33.47
CA GLU A 760 42.54 -19.87 -34.08
C GLU A 760 43.44 -20.04 -35.29
N ALA A 761 43.15 -19.37 -36.39
CA ALA A 761 44.01 -19.21 -37.54
C ALA A 761 44.12 -17.74 -37.91
N GLY A 762 45.31 -17.27 -38.19
CA GLY A 762 45.53 -15.87 -38.46
C GLY A 762 46.78 -15.52 -39.22
N LEU A 763 46.86 -14.24 -39.55
CA LEU A 763 47.99 -13.65 -40.26
C LEU A 763 48.44 -12.40 -39.52
N GLY A 764 49.70 -12.39 -39.05
CA GLY A 764 50.36 -11.21 -38.57
C GLY A 764 51.17 -10.54 -39.67
N MET A 765 51.26 -9.24 -39.68
CA MET A 765 52.13 -8.45 -40.56
C MET A 765 52.83 -7.38 -39.69
N ASP A 766 54.12 -7.16 -39.91
CA ASP A 766 54.88 -6.12 -39.23
C ASP A 766 55.86 -5.45 -40.16
N TYR A 767 56.21 -4.21 -39.84
CA TYR A 767 57.17 -3.41 -40.60
C TYR A 767 58.22 -2.82 -39.65
N ARG A 768 59.50 -3.05 -39.95
CA ARG A 768 60.59 -2.58 -39.13
C ARG A 768 61.06 -1.23 -39.66
N LEU A 769 60.97 -0.19 -38.81
CA LEU A 769 61.43 1.17 -39.13
C LEU A 769 62.54 1.56 -38.16
N ILE A 770 63.73 1.80 -38.76
CA ILE A 770 64.87 2.29 -38.01
C ILE A 770 64.91 3.81 -38.11
N LEU A 771 64.90 4.48 -37.02
CA LEU A 771 64.90 5.96 -36.92
C LEU A 771 66.36 6.49 -37.02
N SER A 772 66.52 7.76 -37.40
CA SER A 772 67.80 8.41 -37.55
C SER A 772 68.62 8.54 -36.27
N ASN A 773 67.95 8.49 -35.12
CA ASN A 773 68.55 8.48 -33.77
C ASN A 773 68.94 7.10 -33.21
N GLY A 774 68.85 6.05 -34.04
CA GLY A 774 69.12 4.66 -33.66
C GLY A 774 67.94 3.96 -32.95
N GLY A 775 66.79 4.64 -32.71
CA GLY A 775 65.60 4.03 -32.23
C GLY A 775 64.94 3.13 -33.27
N GLU A 776 64.15 2.17 -32.86
CA GLU A 776 63.39 1.27 -33.72
C GLU A 776 61.94 1.29 -33.40
N LEU A 777 61.10 1.46 -34.44
CA LEU A 777 59.65 1.31 -34.36
C LEU A 777 59.23 0.15 -35.22
N GLN A 778 58.30 -0.65 -34.67
CA GLN A 778 57.75 -1.80 -35.38
C GLN A 778 56.25 -1.84 -35.31
N PRO A 779 55.54 -1.11 -36.20
CA PRO A 779 54.09 -1.24 -36.32
C PRO A 779 53.73 -2.63 -36.82
N TRP A 780 52.63 -3.13 -36.32
CA TRP A 780 52.12 -4.47 -36.68
C TRP A 780 50.57 -4.50 -36.78
N LEU A 781 50.09 -5.43 -37.57
CA LEU A 781 48.68 -5.75 -37.72
C LEU A 781 48.51 -7.26 -37.60
N LYS A 782 47.49 -7.71 -36.93
CA LYS A 782 47.12 -9.14 -36.81
C LYS A 782 45.63 -9.30 -37.10
N ILE A 783 45.30 -10.22 -38.00
CA ILE A 783 43.94 -10.58 -38.34
C ILE A 783 43.79 -12.08 -38.10
N SER A 784 42.75 -12.48 -37.38
CA SER A 784 42.49 -13.89 -37.09
C SER A 784 41.01 -14.22 -37.09
N VAL A 785 40.73 -15.50 -37.30
CA VAL A 785 39.41 -16.11 -37.07
C VAL A 785 39.59 -17.09 -35.94
N ARG A 786 38.75 -16.98 -34.97
CA ARG A 786 38.70 -17.78 -33.74
C ARG A 786 37.42 -18.59 -33.73
N GLN A 787 37.50 -19.89 -33.52
CA GLN A 787 36.38 -20.80 -33.39
C GLN A 787 36.37 -21.34 -31.94
N GLU A 788 35.35 -21.02 -31.20
CA GLU A 788 35.08 -21.63 -29.89
C GLU A 788 34.32 -22.95 -30.12
N LEU A 789 34.90 -24.05 -29.63
CA LEU A 789 34.44 -25.41 -29.85
C LEU A 789 33.66 -25.98 -28.65
N ALA A 790 33.83 -25.40 -27.46
CA ALA A 790 33.10 -25.85 -26.26
C ALA A 790 31.64 -25.40 -26.33
N ASP A 791 30.72 -26.36 -26.31
CA ASP A 791 29.28 -26.18 -26.44
C ASP A 791 28.46 -26.92 -25.34
N ASN A 792 29.12 -27.32 -24.26
CA ASN A 792 28.57 -28.15 -23.21
C ASN A 792 28.67 -27.52 -21.79
N ASN A 793 28.90 -26.24 -21.71
CA ASN A 793 28.88 -25.53 -20.42
C ASN A 793 27.46 -25.47 -19.87
N GLN A 794 27.23 -26.07 -18.73
CA GLN A 794 25.91 -26.18 -18.12
C GLN A 794 25.80 -25.45 -16.81
N VAL A 795 24.64 -24.86 -16.60
CA VAL A 795 24.24 -24.23 -15.33
C VAL A 795 22.87 -24.78 -14.96
N THR A 796 22.77 -25.32 -13.77
CA THR A 796 21.50 -25.80 -13.22
C THR A 796 20.99 -24.83 -12.15
N ILE A 797 19.78 -24.35 -12.31
CA ILE A 797 19.09 -23.45 -11.36
C ILE A 797 18.08 -24.27 -10.56
N ASN A 798 18.07 -24.06 -9.25
CA ASN A 798 17.13 -24.70 -8.30
C ASN A 798 17.15 -26.25 -8.39
N ASN A 799 18.30 -26.84 -8.67
CA ASN A 799 18.51 -28.28 -8.84
C ASN A 799 17.63 -28.94 -9.91
N ARG A 800 17.06 -28.16 -10.84
CA ARG A 800 16.09 -28.63 -11.81
C ARG A 800 16.30 -28.10 -13.24
N ASP A 801 16.33 -26.78 -13.38
CA ASP A 801 16.33 -26.14 -14.71
C ASP A 801 17.77 -26.05 -15.23
N ARG A 802 18.09 -26.80 -16.30
CA ARG A 802 19.41 -26.86 -16.94
C ARG A 802 19.45 -25.92 -18.12
N PHE A 803 20.53 -25.16 -18.21
CA PHE A 803 20.83 -24.24 -19.30
C PHE A 803 22.19 -24.58 -19.90
N ASN A 804 22.25 -24.68 -21.23
CA ASN A 804 23.52 -24.58 -21.95
C ASN A 804 23.91 -23.12 -21.97
N ASN A 805 25.03 -22.78 -21.38
CA ASN A 805 25.48 -21.39 -21.20
C ASN A 805 26.80 -21.15 -21.94
N ASP A 806 26.81 -21.41 -23.25
CA ASP A 806 27.99 -21.40 -24.07
C ASP A 806 28.22 -20.05 -24.74
N LEU A 807 29.49 -19.82 -25.09
CA LEU A 807 29.98 -18.77 -25.97
C LEU A 807 30.51 -19.34 -27.29
N SER A 808 30.01 -20.51 -27.69
CA SER A 808 30.44 -21.22 -28.86
C SER A 808 30.18 -20.44 -30.15
N GLY A 809 31.02 -20.68 -31.17
CA GLY A 809 30.88 -20.07 -32.48
C GLY A 809 32.13 -19.35 -32.99
N MET A 810 31.99 -18.74 -34.15
CA MET A 810 33.07 -18.11 -34.89
C MET A 810 33.15 -16.60 -34.61
N ARG A 811 34.38 -16.07 -34.46
CA ARG A 811 34.66 -14.63 -34.26
C ARG A 811 35.82 -14.19 -35.14
N GLY A 812 35.68 -13.02 -35.74
CA GLY A 812 36.78 -12.30 -36.37
C GLY A 812 37.49 -11.39 -35.35
N VAL A 813 38.83 -11.36 -35.36
CA VAL A 813 39.61 -10.50 -34.47
C VAL A 813 40.62 -9.70 -35.25
N PHE A 814 40.68 -8.40 -34.98
CA PHE A 814 41.60 -7.45 -35.60
C PHE A 814 42.39 -6.79 -34.47
N GLN A 815 43.72 -6.81 -34.61
CA GLN A 815 44.63 -6.19 -33.64
C GLN A 815 45.69 -5.40 -34.35
N THR A 816 46.08 -4.28 -33.85
CA THR A 816 47.16 -3.46 -34.37
C THR A 816 47.94 -2.84 -33.19
N GLY A 817 49.18 -2.56 -33.46
CA GLY A 817 50.01 -1.94 -32.41
C GLY A 817 51.35 -1.49 -32.95
N VAL A 818 52.16 -1.02 -32.00
CA VAL A 818 53.55 -0.63 -32.28
C VAL A 818 54.44 -1.08 -31.13
N HIS A 819 55.57 -1.73 -31.48
CA HIS A 819 56.67 -1.92 -30.56
C HIS A 819 57.71 -0.81 -30.82
N ALA A 820 58.28 -0.25 -29.75
CA ALA A 820 59.26 0.83 -29.84
C ALA A 820 60.47 0.48 -28.96
N LYS A 821 61.67 0.48 -29.58
CA LYS A 821 62.93 0.47 -28.81
C LYS A 821 63.23 1.91 -28.43
N ILE A 822 63.07 2.21 -27.14
CA ILE A 822 63.21 3.57 -26.58
C ILE A 822 64.69 3.85 -26.24
N THR A 823 65.35 2.87 -25.60
CA THR A 823 66.78 2.84 -25.34
C THR A 823 67.29 1.42 -25.62
N ASP A 824 68.62 1.17 -25.47
CA ASP A 824 69.13 -0.17 -25.62
C ASP A 824 68.53 -1.18 -24.65
N ASN A 825 68.14 -0.77 -23.45
CA ASN A 825 67.60 -1.61 -22.40
C ASN A 825 66.06 -1.46 -22.22
N LEU A 826 65.41 -0.41 -22.77
CA LEU A 826 64.03 -0.14 -22.55
C LEU A 826 63.24 -0.24 -23.87
N THR A 827 62.24 -1.08 -23.88
CA THR A 827 61.26 -1.17 -24.97
C THR A 827 59.87 -0.92 -24.46
N GLY A 828 59.04 -0.31 -25.28
CA GLY A 828 57.61 -0.07 -25.02
C GLY A 828 56.74 -0.68 -26.12
N HIS A 829 55.50 -0.96 -25.77
CA HIS A 829 54.48 -1.35 -26.78
C HIS A 829 53.13 -0.72 -26.47
N LEU A 830 52.41 -0.49 -27.53
CA LEU A 830 51.01 -0.01 -27.49
C LEU A 830 50.21 -0.85 -28.50
N SER A 831 49.05 -1.32 -28.11
CA SER A 831 48.19 -2.03 -29.02
C SER A 831 46.71 -1.69 -28.82
N ALA A 832 45.93 -1.91 -29.88
CA ALA A 832 44.49 -1.81 -29.89
C ALA A 832 43.89 -2.99 -30.64
N GLY A 833 42.68 -3.40 -30.26
CA GLY A 833 42.03 -4.54 -30.90
C GLY A 833 40.51 -4.36 -30.96
N TYR A 834 39.90 -5.03 -31.89
CA TYR A 834 38.46 -5.18 -32.10
C TYR A 834 38.17 -6.64 -32.40
N GLY A 835 37.06 -7.15 -31.87
CA GLY A 835 36.60 -8.51 -32.17
C GLY A 835 35.05 -8.55 -32.25
N ASP A 836 34.54 -9.34 -33.19
CA ASP A 836 33.11 -9.50 -33.34
C ASP A 836 32.77 -10.91 -33.85
N GLY A 837 31.66 -11.45 -33.37
CA GLY A 837 31.16 -12.76 -33.78
C GLY A 837 30.18 -13.38 -32.80
N ALA A 838 29.95 -14.66 -32.92
CA ALA A 838 28.96 -15.38 -32.13
C ALA A 838 29.17 -15.20 -30.61
N GLY A 839 28.16 -14.75 -29.92
CA GLY A 839 28.06 -14.64 -28.47
C GLY A 839 28.93 -13.56 -27.82
N VAL A 840 29.96 -13.05 -28.49
CA VAL A 840 30.89 -12.05 -27.90
C VAL A 840 31.34 -11.03 -28.93
N GLN A 841 31.07 -9.79 -28.67
CA GLN A 841 31.63 -8.63 -29.33
C GLN A 841 32.58 -7.91 -28.38
N SER A 842 33.80 -7.63 -28.85
CA SER A 842 34.81 -6.84 -28.14
C SER A 842 35.02 -5.53 -28.91
N PRO A 843 34.23 -4.46 -28.58
CA PRO A 843 34.27 -3.20 -29.35
C PRO A 843 35.62 -2.52 -29.30
N TRP A 844 36.34 -2.70 -28.23
CA TRP A 844 37.72 -2.24 -28.12
C TRP A 844 38.50 -3.02 -27.06
N ARG A 845 39.78 -3.10 -27.30
CA ARG A 845 40.81 -3.51 -26.38
C ARG A 845 41.99 -2.54 -26.52
N ALA A 846 42.60 -2.17 -25.43
CA ALA A 846 43.81 -1.34 -25.43
C ALA A 846 44.83 -1.91 -24.48
N THR A 847 46.08 -1.87 -24.88
CA THR A 847 47.18 -2.39 -24.07
C THR A 847 48.36 -1.42 -24.15
N VAL A 848 49.02 -1.19 -23.04
CA VAL A 848 50.28 -0.45 -22.94
C VAL A 848 51.22 -1.21 -22.06
N GLY A 849 52.45 -1.36 -22.50
CA GLY A 849 53.43 -2.09 -21.73
C GLY A 849 54.88 -1.64 -21.99
N MET A 850 55.74 -2.05 -21.11
CA MET A 850 57.18 -1.79 -21.18
C MET A 850 57.96 -3.02 -20.77
N SER A 851 59.22 -3.11 -21.26
CA SER A 851 60.14 -4.11 -20.74
C SER A 851 61.52 -3.51 -20.61
N TRP A 852 62.20 -3.96 -19.61
CA TRP A 852 63.59 -3.58 -19.27
C TRP A 852 64.45 -4.79 -19.39
N SER A 853 65.45 -4.72 -20.30
CA SER A 853 66.45 -5.78 -20.52
C SER A 853 67.70 -5.53 -19.69
N PHE A 854 68.33 -6.57 -19.18
CA PHE A 854 69.52 -6.47 -18.31
C PHE A 854 70.51 -7.60 -18.60
#